data_9037bd67368367ab01ae3eb3374ccc5d
#
_entry.id   9037bd67368367ab01ae3eb3374ccc5d
#
_cell.length_a   1.000
_cell.length_b   1.000
_cell.length_c   1.000
_cell.angle_alpha   90.00
_cell.angle_beta   90.00
_cell.angle_gamma   90.00
#
_symmetry.space_group_name_H-M   'P 1'
#
loop_
_entity.id
_entity.type
_entity.pdbx_description
1 polymer ?
#
loop_
_entity_poly.entity_id
_entity_poly.type
_entity_poly.pdbx_seq_one_letter_code
_entity_poly.pdbx_strand_id
1 'polypeptide(L)'
;MRSVKLSARGPGILSLLAGLNLLCSNQALSADWLPVTTEDLQMTREPKAPGAPAIYLYRQEDRDDTESVDNVYVRLKILTEEGRKYGDVEIPYFKDLGNVGSIEARTIRPDGSIAPFDGKVYEKAIAAAHGAKLLAKTFTLPEVQSGCIVEYRYRYHSPPGWIFDSRWLLSQDLFTRYAKYSLTPYPYFSLRWSLPLGIPPGSNAPLLDHGKIRLETHDVPAFVSEELMPPENELKYRVDFIYMGKAQPDPVKFWKSFGQKSFHEMSQFVGYPKDMEPVVAKVVQPTDSAETKLRKIYAYVAQMRNTTYERQKTEEEVKRDRQSPDHSVKDVLKRGSGDASELNNLFVALARGAGLRADLALVGTRDEYFFHRQLMNPGQLNANLVIVNLDGRNLFLNPGVPFTPFGMLPWNETAVDSLRLDDDGGSWVSTPLPPVSASRIERSAQLKLDRNGSLTGKLTIRYIGLEAAWRRVAERNEDETNRRQFLEDGIKSSVSAGVQIKLTNSPDWRGSDEPLVAEFELEIPGWATAAGHKQFLKAGLFGSSDDRTFEGSMRTQPIYFDFPYQHSDDIVMELPAGVKLASLPKNHKVAASTAVYSYETSADAHDNLVHLSRYLSINMLLVEAKYYPELRNFYQSVRTGDEEQIVLAAAP
;
A
#
# COMPACT_ATOMS: atom_id res chain seq x y z
N MET A 1 4.65 -13.60 6.10
CA MET A 1 4.90 -14.91 5.42
C MET A 1 5.68 -15.80 6.39
N ARG A 2 5.04 -16.81 6.97
CA ARG A 2 5.74 -17.78 7.83
C ARG A 2 6.11 -19.01 6.99
N SER A 3 7.41 -19.25 6.81
CA SER A 3 7.95 -20.45 6.19
C SER A 3 8.18 -21.53 7.24
N VAL A 4 7.66 -22.72 6.99
CA VAL A 4 7.96 -23.90 7.80
C VAL A 4 9.13 -24.64 7.17
N LYS A 5 10.28 -24.67 7.85
CA LYS A 5 11.42 -25.52 7.49
C LYS A 5 11.25 -26.91 8.10
N LEU A 6 11.16 -27.93 7.27
CA LEU A 6 11.26 -29.32 7.68
C LEU A 6 12.72 -29.78 7.67
N SER A 7 13.27 -30.13 8.83
CA SER A 7 14.54 -30.82 8.95
C SER A 7 14.32 -32.33 8.90
N ALA A 8 14.73 -32.98 7.85
CA ALA A 8 14.79 -34.45 7.79
C ALA A 8 16.13 -34.93 8.36
N ARG A 9 16.11 -35.58 9.51
CA ARG A 9 17.19 -36.47 9.98
C ARG A 9 16.71 -37.92 9.89
N GLY A 10 17.35 -38.72 9.07
CA GLY A 10 17.24 -40.16 9.07
C GLY A 10 18.60 -40.80 8.77
N PRO A 11 18.92 -41.95 9.39
CA PRO A 11 20.27 -42.51 9.39
C PRO A 11 20.62 -43.25 8.12
N GLY A 12 21.92 -43.20 7.78
CA GLY A 12 22.49 -43.79 6.61
C GLY A 12 22.51 -45.32 6.62
N ILE A 13 22.39 -45.87 5.41
CA ILE A 13 22.90 -47.22 5.06
C ILE A 13 23.74 -47.05 3.80
N LEU A 14 25.05 -47.33 3.95
CA LEU A 14 25.96 -47.53 2.85
C LEU A 14 25.58 -48.84 2.14
N SER A 15 25.38 -48.80 0.84
CA SER A 15 25.56 -49.99 -0.02
C SER A 15 26.16 -49.55 -1.34
N LEU A 16 27.39 -49.98 -1.58
CA LEU A 16 28.09 -49.95 -2.83
C LEU A 16 27.34 -50.82 -3.85
N LEU A 17 27.05 -50.28 -5.03
CA LEU A 17 26.96 -51.08 -6.25
C LEU A 17 27.36 -50.22 -7.45
N ALA A 18 28.27 -50.84 -8.24
CA ALA A 18 28.97 -50.26 -9.37
C ALA A 18 28.09 -50.02 -10.59
N GLY A 19 28.37 -48.95 -11.26
CA GLY A 19 28.46 -48.80 -12.72
C GLY A 19 27.28 -49.21 -13.60
N LEU A 20 26.49 -48.21 -14.01
CA LEU A 20 26.01 -48.14 -15.39
C LEU A 20 25.81 -46.68 -15.75
N ASN A 21 26.74 -46.13 -16.54
CA ASN A 21 26.55 -44.84 -17.18
C ASN A 21 25.41 -44.93 -18.20
N LEU A 22 24.19 -44.66 -17.78
CA LEU A 22 23.13 -44.28 -18.68
C LEU A 22 23.22 -42.75 -18.83
N LEU A 23 23.74 -42.34 -19.98
CA LEU A 23 23.55 -41.03 -20.54
C LEU A 23 22.04 -40.76 -20.63
N CYS A 24 21.42 -40.30 -19.54
CA CYS A 24 20.20 -39.56 -19.62
C CYS A 24 20.53 -38.22 -20.28
N SER A 25 20.46 -38.21 -21.61
CA SER A 25 20.29 -36.97 -22.35
C SER A 25 19.11 -36.21 -21.68
N ASN A 26 19.42 -35.14 -20.97
CA ASN A 26 18.47 -34.09 -20.68
C ASN A 26 17.95 -33.56 -22.02
N GLN A 27 16.98 -34.23 -22.60
CA GLN A 27 16.09 -33.60 -23.55
C GLN A 27 15.29 -32.60 -22.73
N ALA A 28 15.81 -31.38 -22.62
CA ALA A 28 14.99 -30.23 -22.43
C ALA A 28 13.91 -30.32 -23.51
N LEU A 29 12.69 -30.62 -23.11
CA LEU A 29 11.52 -30.51 -23.96
C LEU A 29 11.44 -29.03 -24.31
N SER A 30 12.05 -28.63 -25.44
CA SER A 30 11.69 -27.46 -26.18
C SER A 30 10.26 -27.71 -26.65
N ALA A 31 9.29 -27.42 -25.79
CA ALA A 31 7.90 -27.38 -26.22
C ALA A 31 7.82 -26.40 -27.38
N ASP A 32 7.36 -26.85 -28.52
CA ASP A 32 7.20 -25.99 -29.69
C ASP A 32 6.27 -24.80 -29.34
N TRP A 33 6.58 -23.67 -29.96
CA TRP A 33 5.69 -22.50 -29.84
C TRP A 33 4.29 -22.88 -30.35
N LEU A 34 3.26 -22.37 -29.67
CA LEU A 34 1.89 -22.58 -30.14
C LEU A 34 1.70 -22.06 -31.58
N PRO A 35 0.94 -22.76 -32.44
CA PRO A 35 0.66 -22.25 -33.78
C PRO A 35 -0.05 -20.90 -33.74
N VAL A 36 0.27 -20.03 -34.69
CA VAL A 36 -0.39 -18.74 -34.88
C VAL A 36 -1.42 -18.90 -35.98
N THR A 37 -2.64 -18.45 -35.74
CA THR A 37 -3.72 -18.53 -36.72
C THR A 37 -3.67 -17.35 -37.69
N THR A 38 -4.24 -17.54 -38.88
CA THR A 38 -4.41 -16.43 -39.84
C THR A 38 -5.28 -15.32 -39.27
N GLU A 39 -6.28 -15.68 -38.46
CA GLU A 39 -7.15 -14.72 -37.78
C GLU A 39 -6.35 -13.83 -36.81
N ASP A 40 -5.48 -14.41 -36.00
CA ASP A 40 -4.63 -13.64 -35.08
C ASP A 40 -3.68 -12.69 -35.82
N LEU A 41 -3.11 -13.14 -36.97
CA LEU A 41 -2.27 -12.28 -37.80
C LEU A 41 -3.02 -11.11 -38.41
N GLN A 42 -4.23 -11.36 -38.95
CA GLN A 42 -5.04 -10.36 -39.64
C GLN A 42 -5.83 -9.44 -38.70
N MET A 43 -5.86 -9.74 -37.41
CA MET A 43 -6.57 -8.96 -36.42
C MET A 43 -6.02 -7.52 -36.34
N THR A 44 -6.89 -6.53 -36.50
CA THR A 44 -6.58 -5.09 -36.39
C THR A 44 -7.24 -4.42 -35.19
N ARG A 45 -8.24 -5.07 -34.58
CA ARG A 45 -8.98 -4.58 -33.40
C ARG A 45 -9.61 -5.74 -32.62
N GLU A 46 -9.89 -5.51 -31.36
CA GLU A 46 -10.69 -6.41 -30.52
C GLU A 46 -12.05 -5.75 -30.22
N PRO A 47 -13.18 -6.33 -30.71
CA PRO A 47 -14.49 -5.74 -30.47
C PRO A 47 -14.88 -5.61 -29.00
N LYS A 48 -14.40 -6.54 -28.15
CA LYS A 48 -14.66 -6.53 -26.69
C LYS A 48 -13.76 -5.58 -25.91
N ALA A 49 -12.71 -5.04 -26.57
CA ALA A 49 -11.81 -4.05 -26.01
C ALA A 49 -11.54 -2.93 -27.04
N PRO A 50 -12.54 -2.13 -27.38
CA PRO A 50 -12.42 -1.09 -28.40
C PRO A 50 -11.35 -0.07 -27.98
N GLY A 51 -10.44 0.24 -28.92
CA GLY A 51 -9.34 1.18 -28.67
C GLY A 51 -8.16 0.62 -27.88
N ALA A 52 -8.15 -0.68 -27.52
CA ALA A 52 -7.03 -1.30 -26.83
C ALA A 52 -5.74 -1.20 -27.68
N PRO A 53 -4.62 -0.74 -27.10
CA PRO A 53 -3.35 -0.63 -27.83
C PRO A 53 -2.73 -2.00 -28.13
N ALA A 54 -2.98 -2.98 -27.28
CA ALA A 54 -2.62 -4.40 -27.43
C ALA A 54 -3.59 -5.26 -26.61
N ILE A 55 -3.57 -6.58 -26.86
CA ILE A 55 -4.34 -7.57 -26.07
C ILE A 55 -3.51 -8.82 -25.84
N TYR A 56 -3.78 -9.53 -24.75
CA TYR A 56 -3.32 -10.91 -24.57
C TYR A 56 -4.22 -11.82 -25.44
N LEU A 57 -3.66 -12.38 -26.50
CA LEU A 57 -4.32 -13.44 -27.26
C LEU A 57 -4.37 -14.72 -26.44
N TYR A 58 -3.26 -15.01 -25.73
CA TYR A 58 -3.09 -16.22 -24.95
C TYR A 58 -2.15 -15.99 -23.77
N ARG A 59 -2.52 -16.53 -22.61
CA ARG A 59 -1.65 -16.66 -21.45
C ARG A 59 -1.72 -18.08 -20.92
N GLN A 60 -0.61 -18.58 -20.38
CA GLN A 60 -0.58 -19.87 -19.69
C GLN A 60 0.36 -19.76 -18.50
N GLU A 61 -0.07 -20.34 -17.38
CA GLU A 61 0.70 -20.45 -16.15
C GLU A 61 0.54 -21.87 -15.63
N ASP A 62 1.63 -22.65 -15.68
CA ASP A 62 1.67 -24.04 -15.24
C ASP A 62 2.62 -24.14 -14.04
N ARG A 63 2.04 -24.20 -12.86
CA ARG A 63 2.74 -24.29 -11.60
C ARG A 63 2.83 -25.73 -11.13
N ASP A 64 4.01 -26.12 -10.69
CA ASP A 64 4.24 -27.41 -10.03
C ASP A 64 4.95 -27.20 -8.70
N ASP A 65 4.20 -27.32 -7.60
CA ASP A 65 4.73 -27.11 -6.25
C ASP A 65 5.63 -28.27 -5.81
N THR A 66 5.53 -29.45 -6.45
CA THR A 66 6.39 -30.59 -6.14
C THR A 66 7.81 -30.37 -6.68
N GLU A 67 7.92 -29.70 -7.81
CA GLU A 67 9.18 -29.36 -8.46
C GLU A 67 9.65 -27.93 -8.15
N SER A 68 8.82 -27.15 -7.43
CA SER A 68 9.05 -25.73 -7.12
C SER A 68 9.29 -24.88 -8.37
N VAL A 69 8.47 -25.11 -9.41
CA VAL A 69 8.60 -24.48 -10.73
C VAL A 69 7.26 -23.91 -11.19
N ASP A 70 7.34 -22.74 -11.82
CA ASP A 70 6.22 -22.11 -12.50
C ASP A 70 6.64 -21.78 -13.94
N ASN A 71 5.94 -22.35 -14.94
CA ASN A 71 6.17 -22.11 -16.36
C ASN A 71 5.12 -21.13 -16.87
N VAL A 72 5.60 -20.02 -17.42
CA VAL A 72 4.73 -18.96 -17.93
C VAL A 72 4.94 -18.79 -19.43
N TYR A 73 3.85 -18.69 -20.17
CA TYR A 73 3.80 -18.38 -21.60
C TYR A 73 2.84 -17.23 -21.85
N VAL A 74 3.27 -16.28 -22.66
CA VAL A 74 2.51 -15.07 -23.00
C VAL A 74 2.55 -14.80 -24.49
N ARG A 75 1.38 -14.53 -25.09
CA ARG A 75 1.22 -14.08 -26.48
C ARG A 75 0.35 -12.84 -26.52
N LEU A 76 0.88 -11.76 -27.10
CA LEU A 76 0.17 -10.50 -27.25
C LEU A 76 0.02 -10.14 -28.75
N LYS A 77 -1.11 -9.52 -29.09
CA LYS A 77 -1.31 -8.81 -30.36
C LYS A 77 -1.09 -7.33 -30.13
N ILE A 78 -0.23 -6.73 -30.89
CA ILE A 78 -0.02 -5.27 -30.92
C ILE A 78 -0.98 -4.68 -31.94
N LEU A 79 -1.91 -3.83 -31.49
CA LEU A 79 -2.99 -3.31 -32.33
C LEU A 79 -2.70 -1.89 -32.83
N THR A 80 -1.98 -1.08 -32.06
CA THR A 80 -1.66 0.31 -32.40
C THR A 80 -0.19 0.63 -32.18
N GLU A 81 0.27 1.81 -32.58
CA GLU A 81 1.62 2.28 -32.31
C GLU A 81 1.90 2.45 -30.80
N GLU A 82 0.88 2.85 -30.01
CA GLU A 82 1.00 2.90 -28.54
C GLU A 82 1.22 1.53 -27.93
N GLY A 83 0.76 0.47 -28.57
CA GLY A 83 0.95 -0.92 -28.14
C GLY A 83 2.39 -1.40 -28.25
N ARG A 84 3.27 -0.71 -28.98
CA ARG A 84 4.69 -1.10 -29.14
C ARG A 84 5.45 -1.18 -27.81
N LYS A 85 5.04 -0.40 -26.81
CA LYS A 85 5.62 -0.45 -25.47
C LYS A 85 5.56 -1.83 -24.82
N TYR A 86 4.63 -2.70 -25.22
CA TYR A 86 4.53 -4.07 -24.70
C TYR A 86 5.57 -5.02 -25.32
N GLY A 87 6.41 -4.53 -26.23
CA GLY A 87 7.65 -5.19 -26.63
C GLY A 87 8.79 -5.05 -25.63
N ASP A 88 8.69 -4.09 -24.71
CA ASP A 88 9.58 -3.95 -23.56
C ASP A 88 9.03 -4.79 -22.41
N VAL A 89 9.60 -5.97 -22.20
CA VAL A 89 9.12 -6.93 -21.22
C VAL A 89 9.85 -6.74 -19.90
N GLU A 90 9.08 -6.67 -18.82
CA GLU A 90 9.57 -6.64 -17.44
C GLU A 90 8.93 -7.78 -16.64
N ILE A 91 9.74 -8.72 -16.13
CA ILE A 91 9.29 -9.87 -15.35
C ILE A 91 9.73 -9.67 -13.90
N PRO A 92 8.85 -9.19 -13.01
CA PRO A 92 9.19 -8.95 -11.61
C PRO A 92 9.30 -10.26 -10.83
N TYR A 93 10.24 -10.30 -9.87
CA TYR A 93 10.39 -11.41 -8.95
C TYR A 93 11.09 -10.97 -7.65
N PHE A 94 10.77 -11.66 -6.55
CA PHE A 94 11.48 -11.46 -5.30
C PHE A 94 12.74 -12.33 -5.25
N LYS A 95 13.91 -11.70 -5.13
CA LYS A 95 15.21 -12.37 -5.15
C LYS A 95 15.33 -13.50 -4.12
N ASP A 96 14.76 -13.29 -2.93
CA ASP A 96 14.86 -14.24 -1.82
C ASP A 96 13.83 -15.38 -1.91
N LEU A 97 12.83 -15.24 -2.79
CA LEU A 97 11.75 -16.21 -3.01
C LEU A 97 11.91 -16.99 -4.31
N GLY A 98 12.94 -16.72 -5.12
CA GLY A 98 13.17 -17.44 -6.34
C GLY A 98 13.97 -16.68 -7.39
N ASN A 99 14.00 -17.25 -8.60
CA ASN A 99 14.70 -16.68 -9.74
C ASN A 99 13.95 -16.97 -11.04
N VAL A 100 14.02 -16.02 -11.98
CA VAL A 100 13.49 -16.16 -13.34
C VAL A 100 14.62 -16.57 -14.27
N GLY A 101 14.40 -17.68 -15.01
CA GLY A 101 15.34 -18.20 -16.01
C GLY A 101 14.63 -18.78 -17.23
N SER A 102 15.40 -19.39 -18.12
CA SER A 102 14.89 -20.01 -19.36
C SER A 102 14.00 -19.08 -20.18
N ILE A 103 14.42 -17.81 -20.31
CA ILE A 103 13.65 -16.81 -21.06
C ILE A 103 13.88 -17.03 -22.55
N GLU A 104 12.79 -17.24 -23.28
CA GLU A 104 12.75 -17.30 -24.73
C GLU A 104 11.68 -16.33 -25.23
N ALA A 105 11.94 -15.64 -26.33
CA ALA A 105 11.02 -14.65 -26.88
C ALA A 105 11.15 -14.52 -28.40
N ARG A 106 10.12 -14.02 -29.06
CA ARG A 106 10.12 -13.73 -30.50
C ARG A 106 9.04 -12.72 -30.87
N THR A 107 9.25 -12.07 -31.99
CA THR A 107 8.23 -11.26 -32.67
C THR A 107 7.79 -11.96 -33.94
N ILE A 108 6.49 -12.06 -34.19
CA ILE A 108 5.90 -12.56 -35.42
C ILE A 108 5.35 -11.34 -36.17
N ARG A 109 5.93 -11.07 -37.33
CA ARG A 109 5.54 -9.90 -38.15
C ARG A 109 4.16 -10.12 -38.76
N PRO A 110 3.51 -9.06 -39.27
CA PRO A 110 2.17 -9.18 -39.89
C PRO A 110 2.11 -10.14 -41.08
N ASP A 111 3.23 -10.38 -41.76
CA ASP A 111 3.35 -11.37 -42.85
C ASP A 111 3.57 -12.81 -42.37
N GLY A 112 3.63 -13.04 -41.05
CA GLY A 112 3.87 -14.34 -40.44
C GLY A 112 5.35 -14.73 -40.31
N SER A 113 6.28 -13.92 -40.79
CA SER A 113 7.70 -14.15 -40.60
C SER A 113 8.15 -13.91 -39.16
N ILE A 114 9.18 -14.60 -38.68
CA ILE A 114 9.62 -14.62 -37.29
C ILE A 114 10.91 -13.81 -37.14
N ALA A 115 10.96 -12.91 -36.16
CA ALA A 115 12.16 -12.30 -35.64
C ALA A 115 12.45 -12.89 -34.23
N PRO A 116 13.44 -13.80 -34.11
CA PRO A 116 13.78 -14.36 -32.79
C PRO A 116 14.45 -13.30 -31.91
N PHE A 117 14.25 -13.41 -30.61
CA PHE A 117 14.99 -12.63 -29.64
C PHE A 117 16.33 -13.29 -29.34
N ASP A 118 17.40 -12.64 -29.70
CA ASP A 118 18.80 -13.02 -29.43
C ASP A 118 19.54 -11.98 -28.57
N GLY A 119 18.78 -11.01 -28.02
CA GLY A 119 19.28 -9.91 -27.21
C GLY A 119 19.65 -10.32 -25.79
N LYS A 120 20.15 -9.35 -25.05
CA LYS A 120 20.50 -9.54 -23.64
C LYS A 120 19.30 -9.34 -22.73
N VAL A 121 19.21 -10.17 -21.70
CA VAL A 121 18.29 -9.99 -20.57
C VAL A 121 19.05 -9.29 -19.46
N TYR A 122 18.52 -8.18 -18.98
CA TYR A 122 19.09 -7.38 -17.90
C TYR A 122 18.33 -7.65 -16.60
N GLU A 123 19.00 -7.39 -15.49
CA GLU A 123 18.38 -7.39 -14.16
C GLU A 123 18.31 -5.97 -13.62
N LYS A 124 17.13 -5.54 -13.21
CA LYS A 124 16.84 -4.20 -12.70
C LYS A 124 16.26 -4.31 -11.30
N ALA A 125 16.72 -3.49 -10.38
CA ALA A 125 16.05 -3.33 -9.09
C ALA A 125 14.82 -2.44 -9.26
N ILE A 126 13.65 -2.93 -8.82
CA ILE A 126 12.39 -2.18 -8.86
C ILE A 126 12.17 -1.48 -7.52
N ALA A 127 12.24 -2.24 -6.43
CA ALA A 127 12.01 -1.74 -5.09
C ALA A 127 12.73 -2.62 -4.05
N ALA A 128 12.94 -2.03 -2.87
CA ALA A 128 13.34 -2.76 -1.69
C ALA A 128 12.37 -2.36 -0.56
N ALA A 129 11.57 -3.32 -0.07
CA ALA A 129 10.62 -3.09 1.01
C ALA A 129 10.58 -4.31 1.93
N HIS A 130 10.50 -4.07 3.25
CA HIS A 130 10.28 -5.10 4.28
C HIS A 130 11.21 -6.34 4.21
N GLY A 131 12.50 -6.16 3.85
CA GLY A 131 13.47 -7.26 3.79
C GLY A 131 13.51 -8.00 2.45
N ALA A 132 12.60 -7.75 1.54
CA ALA A 132 12.58 -8.37 0.22
C ALA A 132 13.08 -7.42 -0.86
N LYS A 133 13.96 -7.92 -1.74
CA LYS A 133 14.41 -7.20 -2.95
C LYS A 133 13.54 -7.62 -4.11
N LEU A 134 12.70 -6.69 -4.58
CA LEU A 134 11.96 -6.86 -5.82
C LEU A 134 12.86 -6.47 -6.99
N LEU A 135 13.20 -7.47 -7.81
CA LEU A 135 13.97 -7.32 -9.03
C LEU A 135 13.08 -7.57 -10.24
N ALA A 136 13.55 -7.19 -11.42
CA ALA A 136 12.93 -7.60 -12.68
C ALA A 136 13.99 -8.11 -13.67
N LYS A 137 13.65 -9.14 -14.44
CA LYS A 137 14.32 -9.44 -15.70
C LYS A 137 13.68 -8.60 -16.79
N THR A 138 14.49 -7.81 -17.49
CA THR A 138 14.03 -6.89 -18.52
C THR A 138 14.71 -7.16 -19.86
N PHE A 139 13.93 -7.10 -20.94
CA PHE A 139 14.42 -7.23 -22.31
C PHE A 139 13.45 -6.60 -23.29
N THR A 140 13.97 -6.18 -24.45
CA THR A 140 13.16 -5.59 -25.53
C THR A 140 13.09 -6.56 -26.69
N LEU A 141 11.90 -6.89 -27.15
CA LEU A 141 11.65 -7.72 -28.32
C LEU A 141 12.03 -6.97 -29.62
N PRO A 142 12.63 -7.66 -30.61
CA PRO A 142 13.00 -7.02 -31.85
C PRO A 142 11.78 -6.69 -32.72
N GLU A 143 11.89 -5.65 -33.53
CA GLU A 143 10.97 -5.32 -34.63
C GLU A 143 9.48 -5.23 -34.25
N VAL A 144 9.19 -4.76 -33.06
CA VAL A 144 7.81 -4.59 -32.59
C VAL A 144 7.15 -3.40 -33.29
N GLN A 145 6.05 -3.67 -33.98
CA GLN A 145 5.25 -2.68 -34.71
C GLN A 145 3.75 -3.01 -34.63
N SER A 146 2.91 -2.09 -35.01
CA SER A 146 1.46 -2.34 -35.12
C SER A 146 1.18 -3.53 -36.05
N GLY A 147 0.27 -4.42 -35.66
CA GLY A 147 -0.08 -5.63 -36.37
C GLY A 147 0.77 -6.86 -36.07
N CYS A 148 1.91 -6.74 -35.41
CA CYS A 148 2.71 -7.90 -35.02
C CYS A 148 2.13 -8.64 -33.82
N ILE A 149 2.62 -9.87 -33.59
CA ILE A 149 2.39 -10.67 -32.40
C ILE A 149 3.72 -10.80 -31.68
N VAL A 150 3.76 -10.57 -30.38
CA VAL A 150 4.93 -10.82 -29.54
C VAL A 150 4.65 -12.02 -28.64
N GLU A 151 5.64 -12.87 -28.50
CA GLU A 151 5.58 -14.05 -27.65
C GLU A 151 6.81 -14.15 -26.79
N TYR A 152 6.59 -14.52 -25.53
CA TYR A 152 7.68 -14.89 -24.64
C TYR A 152 7.24 -15.97 -23.66
N ARG A 153 8.21 -16.72 -23.17
CA ARG A 153 8.02 -17.71 -22.12
C ARG A 153 9.21 -17.70 -21.19
N TYR A 154 8.97 -18.06 -19.96
CA TYR A 154 10.01 -18.13 -18.94
C TYR A 154 9.65 -19.15 -17.88
N ARG A 155 10.62 -19.48 -17.06
CA ARG A 155 10.48 -20.37 -15.92
C ARG A 155 10.87 -19.63 -14.64
N TYR A 156 9.96 -19.63 -13.67
CA TYR A 156 10.25 -19.18 -12.33
C TYR A 156 10.59 -20.39 -11.46
N HIS A 157 11.68 -20.33 -10.68
CA HIS A 157 12.10 -21.36 -9.76
C HIS A 157 12.02 -20.82 -8.34
N SER A 158 11.24 -21.46 -7.49
CA SER A 158 11.21 -21.23 -6.04
C SER A 158 12.26 -22.07 -5.34
N PRO A 159 12.69 -21.72 -4.12
CA PRO A 159 13.56 -22.57 -3.32
C PRO A 159 12.91 -23.91 -3.05
N PRO A 160 13.63 -25.05 -3.22
CA PRO A 160 13.07 -26.37 -3.00
C PRO A 160 12.51 -26.56 -1.58
N GLY A 161 11.33 -27.16 -1.48
CA GLY A 161 10.67 -27.42 -0.21
C GLY A 161 10.03 -26.20 0.44
N TRP A 162 9.96 -25.08 -0.26
CA TRP A 162 9.19 -23.91 0.18
C TRP A 162 7.73 -24.08 -0.24
N ILE A 163 6.89 -24.27 0.75
CA ILE A 163 5.44 -24.30 0.57
C ILE A 163 4.92 -22.93 1.01
N PHE A 164 4.27 -22.22 0.11
CA PHE A 164 3.73 -20.90 0.39
C PHE A 164 2.37 -20.72 -0.27
N ASP A 165 1.57 -19.88 0.33
CA ASP A 165 0.33 -19.41 -0.26
C ASP A 165 0.63 -18.70 -1.58
N SER A 166 -0.16 -18.99 -2.58
CA SER A 166 0.04 -18.46 -3.93
C SER A 166 -1.28 -18.00 -4.53
N ARG A 167 -1.20 -17.40 -5.72
CA ARG A 167 -2.38 -16.95 -6.43
C ARG A 167 -2.20 -16.97 -7.93
N TRP A 168 -3.31 -17.12 -8.65
CA TRP A 168 -3.43 -16.75 -10.05
C TRP A 168 -4.11 -15.39 -10.15
N LEU A 169 -3.48 -14.44 -10.81
CA LEU A 169 -4.10 -13.16 -11.16
C LEU A 169 -4.75 -13.29 -12.54
N LEU A 170 -6.08 -13.29 -12.58
CA LEU A 170 -6.83 -13.45 -13.82
C LEU A 170 -7.03 -12.12 -14.54
N SER A 171 -7.19 -11.01 -13.78
CA SER A 171 -7.25 -9.66 -14.34
C SER A 171 -5.85 -9.13 -14.62
N GLN A 172 -5.63 -8.64 -15.83
CA GLN A 172 -4.38 -8.07 -16.29
C GLN A 172 -4.60 -6.62 -16.75
N ASP A 173 -3.52 -5.89 -17.01
CA ASP A 173 -3.54 -4.52 -17.56
C ASP A 173 -4.09 -4.43 -18.99
N LEU A 174 -4.15 -5.55 -19.70
CA LEU A 174 -4.73 -5.67 -21.02
C LEU A 174 -5.88 -6.68 -21.04
N PHE A 175 -6.81 -6.52 -21.97
CA PHE A 175 -7.83 -7.52 -22.26
C PHE A 175 -7.18 -8.86 -22.56
N THR A 176 -7.68 -9.93 -21.92
CA THR A 176 -7.18 -11.29 -22.12
C THR A 176 -8.25 -12.11 -22.83
N ARG A 177 -8.00 -12.49 -24.08
CA ARG A 177 -8.93 -13.30 -24.88
C ARG A 177 -9.05 -14.70 -24.32
N TYR A 178 -7.93 -15.35 -24.00
CA TYR A 178 -7.91 -16.70 -23.45
C TYR A 178 -6.72 -16.91 -22.53
N ALA A 179 -6.96 -17.55 -21.39
CA ALA A 179 -5.89 -17.97 -20.51
C ALA A 179 -6.12 -19.35 -19.92
N LYS A 180 -5.03 -20.08 -19.70
CA LYS A 180 -4.98 -21.38 -19.03
C LYS A 180 -4.12 -21.31 -17.79
N TYR A 181 -4.59 -21.96 -16.75
CA TYR A 181 -3.88 -22.07 -15.48
C TYR A 181 -3.89 -23.51 -15.02
N SER A 182 -2.76 -24.01 -14.54
CA SER A 182 -2.71 -25.30 -13.88
C SER A 182 -1.82 -25.25 -12.65
N LEU A 183 -2.18 -26.01 -11.60
CA LEU A 183 -1.41 -26.17 -10.37
C LEU A 183 -1.34 -27.64 -10.00
N THR A 184 -0.13 -28.19 -9.91
CA THR A 184 0.16 -29.47 -9.28
C THR A 184 0.48 -29.21 -7.81
N PRO A 185 -0.39 -29.56 -6.86
CA PRO A 185 -0.19 -29.24 -5.45
C PRO A 185 0.84 -30.16 -4.80
N TYR A 186 1.47 -29.67 -3.73
CA TYR A 186 2.36 -30.46 -2.89
C TYR A 186 1.53 -31.55 -2.15
N PRO A 187 1.95 -32.84 -2.25
CA PRO A 187 1.07 -33.97 -1.88
C PRO A 187 0.84 -34.16 -0.37
N TYR A 188 1.65 -33.55 0.48
CA TYR A 188 1.62 -33.79 1.94
C TYR A 188 0.73 -32.82 2.72
N PHE A 189 0.12 -31.85 2.04
CA PHE A 189 -0.78 -30.86 2.63
C PHE A 189 -2.09 -30.77 1.86
N SER A 190 -3.16 -30.47 2.55
CA SER A 190 -4.42 -30.14 1.89
C SER A 190 -4.33 -28.74 1.29
N LEU A 191 -4.55 -28.64 -0.02
CA LEU A 191 -4.66 -27.35 -0.70
C LEU A 191 -6.13 -26.94 -0.76
N ARG A 192 -6.39 -25.71 -0.38
CA ARG A 192 -7.66 -25.03 -0.55
C ARG A 192 -7.48 -23.86 -1.49
N TRP A 193 -8.50 -23.53 -2.25
CA TRP A 193 -8.53 -22.30 -3.05
C TRP A 193 -9.80 -21.52 -2.79
N SER A 194 -9.74 -20.23 -3.07
CA SER A 194 -10.83 -19.28 -2.94
C SER A 194 -10.86 -18.31 -4.10
N LEU A 195 -12.04 -17.78 -4.38
CA LEU A 195 -12.35 -16.86 -5.46
C LEU A 195 -13.01 -15.61 -4.84
N PRO A 196 -12.26 -14.67 -4.28
CA PRO A 196 -12.83 -13.55 -3.52
C PRO A 196 -13.85 -12.71 -4.30
N LEU A 197 -13.62 -12.50 -5.61
CA LEU A 197 -14.55 -11.79 -6.50
C LEU A 197 -15.37 -12.72 -7.42
N GLY A 198 -15.33 -14.03 -7.14
CA GLY A 198 -15.90 -15.02 -8.07
C GLY A 198 -14.99 -15.27 -9.26
N ILE A 199 -15.58 -15.68 -10.38
CA ILE A 199 -14.90 -16.03 -11.63
C ILE A 199 -15.26 -15.01 -12.72
N PRO A 200 -14.35 -14.67 -13.65
CA PRO A 200 -14.69 -13.81 -14.79
C PRO A 200 -15.90 -14.37 -15.58
N PRO A 201 -16.82 -13.51 -16.03
CA PRO A 201 -17.98 -13.95 -16.82
C PRO A 201 -17.57 -14.82 -18.02
N GLY A 202 -18.30 -15.90 -18.25
CA GLY A 202 -18.00 -16.85 -19.34
C GLY A 202 -16.92 -17.88 -19.03
N SER A 203 -16.34 -17.85 -17.83
CA SER A 203 -15.35 -18.82 -17.38
C SER A 203 -15.96 -19.82 -16.39
N ASN A 204 -15.34 -20.99 -16.25
CA ASN A 204 -15.74 -22.01 -15.28
C ASN A 204 -14.88 -21.91 -14.01
N ALA A 205 -15.41 -22.36 -12.88
CA ALA A 205 -14.62 -22.43 -11.65
C ALA A 205 -13.44 -23.42 -11.79
N PRO A 206 -12.36 -23.22 -11.00
CA PRO A 206 -11.25 -24.16 -10.98
C PRO A 206 -11.72 -25.58 -10.66
N LEU A 207 -11.19 -26.56 -11.37
CA LEU A 207 -11.52 -27.98 -11.24
C LEU A 207 -10.28 -28.80 -10.88
N LEU A 208 -10.40 -29.68 -9.90
CA LEU A 208 -9.39 -30.69 -9.61
C LEU A 208 -9.56 -31.86 -10.60
N ASP A 209 -8.60 -32.02 -11.49
CA ASP A 209 -8.56 -33.06 -12.52
C ASP A 209 -7.23 -33.80 -12.47
N HIS A 210 -7.27 -35.14 -12.26
CA HIS A 210 -6.10 -36.00 -12.18
C HIS A 210 -4.95 -35.47 -11.29
N GLY A 211 -5.31 -34.91 -10.12
CA GLY A 211 -4.34 -34.38 -9.17
C GLY A 211 -3.82 -32.99 -9.49
N LYS A 212 -4.31 -32.34 -10.56
CA LYS A 212 -4.01 -30.96 -10.91
C LYS A 212 -5.25 -30.09 -10.80
N ILE A 213 -5.10 -28.90 -10.28
CA ILE A 213 -6.15 -27.86 -10.35
C ILE A 213 -5.99 -27.17 -11.69
N ARG A 214 -7.09 -27.04 -12.43
CA ARG A 214 -7.12 -26.42 -13.75
C ARG A 214 -8.16 -25.34 -13.81
N LEU A 215 -7.86 -24.27 -14.54
CA LEU A 215 -8.77 -23.18 -14.83
C LEU A 215 -8.53 -22.68 -16.26
N GLU A 216 -9.61 -22.44 -16.98
CA GLU A 216 -9.59 -21.72 -18.26
C GLU A 216 -10.47 -20.49 -18.16
N THR A 217 -9.96 -19.36 -18.64
CA THR A 217 -10.72 -18.09 -18.65
C THR A 217 -10.76 -17.52 -20.06
N HIS A 218 -11.87 -16.86 -20.36
CA HIS A 218 -12.11 -16.24 -21.66
C HIS A 218 -12.58 -14.80 -21.48
N ASP A 219 -12.15 -13.93 -22.39
CA ASP A 219 -12.64 -12.56 -22.52
C ASP A 219 -12.60 -11.75 -21.21
N VAL A 220 -11.48 -11.88 -20.49
CA VAL A 220 -11.29 -11.15 -19.23
C VAL A 220 -10.96 -9.69 -19.54
N PRO A 221 -11.79 -8.72 -19.08
CA PRO A 221 -11.55 -7.31 -19.31
C PRO A 221 -10.21 -6.84 -18.73
N ALA A 222 -9.61 -5.84 -19.36
CA ALA A 222 -8.47 -5.14 -18.82
C ALA A 222 -8.82 -4.51 -17.46
N PHE A 223 -7.93 -4.64 -16.49
CA PHE A 223 -8.03 -3.92 -15.25
C PHE A 223 -7.41 -2.53 -15.42
N VAL A 224 -8.19 -1.50 -15.15
CA VAL A 224 -7.73 -0.11 -15.22
C VAL A 224 -7.61 0.42 -13.80
N SER A 225 -6.41 0.86 -13.44
CA SER A 225 -6.17 1.55 -12.18
C SER A 225 -6.77 2.95 -12.24
N GLU A 226 -7.50 3.32 -11.20
CA GLU A 226 -8.12 4.63 -11.04
C GLU A 226 -7.60 5.29 -9.75
N GLU A 227 -7.55 6.61 -9.75
CA GLU A 227 -7.13 7.38 -8.59
C GLU A 227 -8.01 7.07 -7.36
N LEU A 228 -7.41 7.00 -6.17
CA LEU A 228 -8.12 6.73 -4.92
C LEU A 228 -9.07 5.52 -5.02
N MET A 229 -8.61 4.40 -5.55
CA MET A 229 -9.33 3.14 -5.54
C MET A 229 -8.86 2.26 -4.37
N PRO A 230 -9.68 1.27 -3.93
CA PRO A 230 -9.21 0.23 -3.01
C PRO A 230 -7.95 -0.49 -3.52
N PRO A 231 -7.24 -1.21 -2.65
CA PRO A 231 -6.11 -2.02 -3.08
C PRO A 231 -6.47 -2.91 -4.27
N GLU A 232 -5.59 -2.98 -5.27
CA GLU A 232 -5.84 -3.73 -6.52
C GLU A 232 -6.20 -5.20 -6.25
N ASN A 233 -5.65 -5.78 -5.19
CA ASN A 233 -5.97 -7.13 -4.77
C ASN A 233 -7.46 -7.33 -4.45
N GLU A 234 -8.19 -6.27 -4.06
CA GLU A 234 -9.63 -6.33 -3.81
C GLU A 234 -10.48 -6.23 -5.09
N LEU A 235 -9.88 -5.77 -6.18
CA LEU A 235 -10.59 -5.41 -7.41
C LEU A 235 -10.27 -6.34 -8.59
N LYS A 236 -9.17 -7.12 -8.51
CA LYS A 236 -8.76 -8.05 -9.56
C LYS A 236 -9.36 -9.44 -9.35
N TYR A 237 -9.92 -10.02 -10.40
CA TYR A 237 -10.26 -11.45 -10.41
C TYR A 237 -9.00 -12.25 -10.13
N ARG A 238 -9.09 -13.16 -9.15
CA ARG A 238 -7.97 -14.00 -8.71
C ARG A 238 -8.43 -15.31 -8.10
N VAL A 239 -7.54 -16.28 -8.09
CA VAL A 239 -7.67 -17.51 -7.29
C VAL A 239 -6.55 -17.48 -6.25
N ASP A 240 -6.91 -17.48 -4.98
CA ASP A 240 -5.96 -17.58 -3.87
C ASP A 240 -5.84 -19.04 -3.43
N PHE A 241 -4.62 -19.56 -3.30
CA PHE A 241 -4.31 -20.93 -2.87
C PHE A 241 -3.65 -20.92 -1.50
N ILE A 242 -4.15 -21.79 -0.61
CA ILE A 242 -3.72 -21.87 0.79
C ILE A 242 -3.47 -23.32 1.17
N TYR A 243 -2.27 -23.62 1.66
CA TYR A 243 -1.94 -24.92 2.21
C TYR A 243 -2.33 -25.04 3.67
N MET A 244 -3.01 -26.13 4.02
CA MET A 244 -3.52 -26.40 5.36
C MET A 244 -3.11 -27.81 5.81
N GLY A 245 -2.79 -27.95 7.11
CA GLY A 245 -2.45 -29.26 7.67
C GLY A 245 -3.65 -30.20 7.76
N LYS A 246 -4.83 -29.70 8.14
CA LYS A 246 -6.10 -30.43 8.16
C LYS A 246 -7.19 -29.55 7.59
N ALA A 247 -8.01 -30.12 6.72
CA ALA A 247 -9.16 -29.42 6.17
C ALA A 247 -10.19 -29.11 7.28
N GLN A 248 -10.54 -27.83 7.44
CA GLN A 248 -11.63 -27.37 8.29
C GLN A 248 -12.56 -26.51 7.44
N PRO A 249 -13.72 -27.05 7.01
CA PRO A 249 -14.62 -26.33 6.11
C PRO A 249 -15.47 -25.26 6.80
N ASP A 250 -15.59 -25.30 8.13
CA ASP A 250 -16.41 -24.37 8.92
C ASP A 250 -15.58 -23.17 9.37
N PRO A 251 -15.86 -21.95 8.89
CA PRO A 251 -15.12 -20.75 9.27
C PRO A 251 -15.12 -20.47 10.77
N VAL A 252 -16.23 -20.73 11.46
CA VAL A 252 -16.32 -20.48 12.91
C VAL A 252 -15.36 -21.38 13.67
N LYS A 253 -15.38 -22.69 13.37
CA LYS A 253 -14.48 -23.66 13.99
C LYS A 253 -13.02 -23.40 13.61
N PHE A 254 -12.78 -23.00 12.36
CA PHE A 254 -11.45 -22.65 11.89
C PHE A 254 -10.85 -21.51 12.70
N TRP A 255 -11.54 -20.38 12.78
CA TRP A 255 -11.05 -19.20 13.50
C TRP A 255 -10.96 -19.42 15.01
N LYS A 256 -11.89 -20.20 15.58
CA LYS A 256 -11.80 -20.59 16.98
C LYS A 256 -10.54 -21.40 17.28
N SER A 257 -10.25 -22.42 16.48
CA SER A 257 -9.03 -23.23 16.64
C SER A 257 -7.75 -22.41 16.41
N PHE A 258 -7.78 -21.52 15.42
CA PHE A 258 -6.67 -20.63 15.15
C PHE A 258 -6.43 -19.65 16.31
N GLY A 259 -7.49 -19.04 16.85
CA GLY A 259 -7.42 -18.12 17.98
C GLY A 259 -6.89 -18.79 19.25
N GLN A 260 -7.35 -20.03 19.58
CA GLN A 260 -6.84 -20.81 20.71
C GLN A 260 -5.33 -21.07 20.59
N LYS A 261 -4.87 -21.47 19.39
CA LYS A 261 -3.45 -21.70 19.13
C LYS A 261 -2.65 -20.40 19.29
N SER A 262 -3.11 -19.31 18.68
CA SER A 262 -2.45 -18.00 18.74
C SER A 262 -2.42 -17.44 20.18
N PHE A 263 -3.50 -17.62 20.93
CA PHE A 263 -3.54 -17.25 22.35
C PHE A 263 -2.51 -18.03 23.19
N HIS A 264 -2.40 -19.33 22.95
CA HIS A 264 -1.43 -20.15 23.64
C HIS A 264 0.02 -19.72 23.35
N GLU A 265 0.36 -19.52 22.06
CA GLU A 265 1.67 -19.03 21.63
C GLU A 265 1.98 -17.65 22.24
N MET A 266 1.02 -16.72 22.18
CA MET A 266 1.15 -15.40 22.80
C MET A 266 1.35 -15.49 24.32
N SER A 267 0.56 -16.32 25.00
CA SER A 267 0.64 -16.45 26.47
C SER A 267 1.98 -17.02 26.93
N GLN A 268 2.58 -17.93 26.15
CA GLN A 268 3.91 -18.44 26.42
C GLN A 268 4.98 -17.32 26.25
N PHE A 269 4.85 -16.51 25.20
CA PHE A 269 5.79 -15.41 24.93
C PHE A 269 5.68 -14.29 25.98
N VAL A 270 4.47 -13.88 26.33
CA VAL A 270 4.16 -12.82 27.30
C VAL A 270 4.57 -13.23 28.72
N GLY A 271 4.36 -14.50 29.11
CA GLY A 271 4.69 -15.01 30.43
C GLY A 271 3.75 -14.52 31.54
N TYR A 272 4.24 -14.50 32.78
CA TYR A 272 3.44 -14.15 33.94
C TYR A 272 3.54 -12.67 34.32
N PRO A 273 2.42 -12.01 34.73
CA PRO A 273 2.42 -10.60 35.16
C PRO A 273 3.46 -10.27 36.24
N LYS A 274 3.67 -11.18 37.19
CA LYS A 274 4.67 -11.03 38.28
C LYS A 274 6.10 -10.80 37.76
N ASP A 275 6.44 -11.35 36.63
CA ASP A 275 7.76 -11.22 36.04
C ASP A 275 8.05 -9.78 35.58
N MET A 276 7.00 -9.00 35.32
CA MET A 276 7.08 -7.62 34.87
C MET A 276 7.01 -6.59 35.99
N GLU A 277 6.59 -6.96 37.21
CA GLU A 277 6.50 -6.04 38.35
C GLU A 277 7.76 -5.21 38.61
N PRO A 278 9.00 -5.79 38.57
CA PRO A 278 10.23 -5.00 38.78
C PRO A 278 10.47 -3.93 37.69
N VAL A 279 10.03 -4.16 36.47
CA VAL A 279 10.14 -3.20 35.38
C VAL A 279 9.04 -2.15 35.51
N VAL A 280 7.82 -2.59 35.77
CA VAL A 280 6.66 -1.72 35.99
C VAL A 280 6.92 -0.71 37.12
N ALA A 281 7.48 -1.15 38.24
CA ALA A 281 7.83 -0.28 39.38
C ALA A 281 8.83 0.83 39.03
N LYS A 282 9.60 0.68 37.96
CA LYS A 282 10.51 1.73 37.46
C LYS A 282 9.81 2.71 36.51
N VAL A 283 8.73 2.32 35.89
CA VAL A 283 8.03 3.07 34.84
C VAL A 283 6.85 3.84 35.40
N VAL A 284 6.08 3.23 36.33
CA VAL A 284 4.85 3.82 36.87
C VAL A 284 4.91 3.97 38.40
N GLN A 285 4.13 4.91 38.90
CA GLN A 285 3.96 5.09 40.35
C GLN A 285 2.70 4.37 40.84
N PRO A 286 2.64 3.87 42.08
CA PRO A 286 1.43 3.25 42.64
C PRO A 286 0.20 4.20 42.60
N THR A 287 0.44 5.49 42.71
CA THR A 287 -0.59 6.55 42.72
C THR A 287 -1.07 6.97 41.33
N ASP A 288 -0.40 6.52 40.26
CA ASP A 288 -0.82 6.86 38.90
C ASP A 288 -2.20 6.28 38.59
N SER A 289 -3.06 7.06 37.91
CA SER A 289 -4.31 6.56 37.36
C SER A 289 -4.05 5.46 36.33
N ALA A 290 -5.06 4.66 36.01
CA ALA A 290 -4.94 3.60 35.00
C ALA A 290 -4.47 4.15 33.65
N GLU A 291 -5.03 5.28 33.21
CA GLU A 291 -4.61 5.92 31.97
C GLU A 291 -3.18 6.43 32.03
N THR A 292 -2.78 7.06 33.15
CA THR A 292 -1.40 7.53 33.34
C THR A 292 -0.40 6.38 33.29
N LYS A 293 -0.73 5.23 33.91
CA LYS A 293 0.10 4.02 33.81
C LYS A 293 0.26 3.57 32.37
N LEU A 294 -0.86 3.51 31.61
CA LEU A 294 -0.83 3.10 30.21
C LEU A 294 0.02 4.04 29.35
N ARG A 295 -0.12 5.37 29.52
CA ARG A 295 0.68 6.35 28.77
C ARG A 295 2.18 6.21 29.07
N LYS A 296 2.55 5.99 30.32
CA LYS A 296 3.95 5.78 30.71
C LYS A 296 4.51 4.48 30.15
N ILE A 297 3.74 3.38 30.20
CA ILE A 297 4.15 2.09 29.62
C ILE A 297 4.23 2.22 28.08
N TYR A 298 3.28 2.93 27.45
CA TYR A 298 3.31 3.17 26.01
C TYR A 298 4.59 3.91 25.59
N ALA A 299 4.89 5.02 26.26
CA ALA A 299 6.09 5.79 26.01
C ALA A 299 7.38 4.97 26.24
N TYR A 300 7.39 4.11 27.27
CA TYR A 300 8.52 3.23 27.55
C TYR A 300 8.77 2.23 26.43
N VAL A 301 7.71 1.58 25.92
CA VAL A 301 7.83 0.60 24.83
C VAL A 301 8.14 1.28 23.50
N ALA A 302 7.53 2.43 23.21
CA ALA A 302 7.75 3.20 21.98
C ALA A 302 9.19 3.74 21.84
N GLN A 303 9.96 3.84 22.94
CA GLN A 303 11.37 4.22 22.91
C GLN A 303 12.31 3.05 22.59
N MET A 304 11.81 1.81 22.61
CA MET A 304 12.63 0.66 22.28
C MET A 304 12.96 0.63 20.78
N ARG A 305 14.09 0.04 20.48
CA ARG A 305 14.51 -0.17 19.10
C ARG A 305 13.56 -1.14 18.41
N ASN A 306 12.91 -0.70 17.34
CA ASN A 306 11.93 -1.47 16.58
C ASN A 306 12.54 -2.01 15.29
N THR A 307 12.83 -3.30 15.26
CA THR A 307 13.56 -3.94 14.15
C THR A 307 12.73 -4.07 12.86
N THR A 308 11.38 -4.02 12.95
CA THR A 308 10.50 -4.01 11.78
C THR A 308 10.68 -2.75 10.93
N TYR A 309 10.95 -1.63 11.57
CA TYR A 309 11.01 -0.32 10.93
C TYR A 309 12.43 0.21 10.71
N GLU A 310 13.43 -0.60 10.95
CA GLU A 310 14.82 -0.25 10.67
C GLU A 310 15.17 -0.42 9.20
N ARG A 311 16.29 0.21 8.83
CA ARG A 311 16.96 -0.06 7.56
C ARG A 311 17.27 -1.55 7.43
N GLN A 312 17.00 -2.08 6.26
CA GLN A 312 17.35 -3.47 5.96
C GLN A 312 18.85 -3.70 6.11
N LYS A 313 19.18 -4.75 6.87
CA LYS A 313 20.55 -5.23 6.99
C LYS A 313 20.97 -5.92 5.70
N THR A 314 22.22 -5.72 5.31
CA THR A 314 22.82 -6.50 4.22
C THR A 314 22.97 -7.96 4.64
N GLU A 315 23.13 -8.89 3.67
CA GLU A 315 23.36 -10.30 3.96
C GLU A 315 24.57 -10.52 4.88
N GLU A 316 25.61 -9.69 4.76
CA GLU A 316 26.79 -9.75 5.60
C GLU A 316 26.51 -9.26 7.02
N GLU A 317 25.67 -8.22 7.18
CA GLU A 317 25.23 -7.74 8.48
C GLU A 317 24.33 -8.76 9.18
N VAL A 318 23.41 -9.41 8.44
CA VAL A 318 22.56 -10.50 8.96
C VAL A 318 23.41 -11.70 9.38
N LYS A 319 24.43 -12.07 8.60
CA LYS A 319 25.36 -13.16 8.96
C LYS A 319 26.23 -12.83 10.18
N ARG A 320 26.61 -11.55 10.37
CA ARG A 320 27.34 -11.09 11.55
C ARG A 320 26.48 -11.03 12.81
N ASP A 321 25.22 -10.63 12.64
CA ASP A 321 24.25 -10.44 13.72
C ASP A 321 23.55 -11.73 14.14
N ARG A 322 24.21 -12.87 14.23
CA ARG A 322 23.67 -14.18 14.63
C ARG A 322 22.88 -14.11 15.95
N GLN A 323 21.80 -13.35 15.96
CA GLN A 323 20.90 -13.24 17.11
C GLN A 323 19.97 -14.45 17.13
N SER A 324 19.88 -15.12 18.25
CA SER A 324 18.84 -16.11 18.48
C SER A 324 17.48 -15.41 18.48
N PRO A 325 16.42 -16.04 17.93
CA PRO A 325 15.07 -15.51 18.04
C PRO A 325 14.71 -15.27 19.52
N ASP A 326 13.91 -14.24 19.77
CA ASP A 326 13.34 -14.03 21.10
C ASP A 326 12.30 -15.11 21.41
N HIS A 327 12.36 -15.65 22.61
CA HIS A 327 11.42 -16.67 23.07
C HIS A 327 10.44 -16.13 24.11
N SER A 328 10.66 -14.91 24.58
CA SER A 328 9.84 -14.26 25.59
C SER A 328 10.02 -12.74 25.60
N VAL A 329 9.09 -12.03 26.20
CA VAL A 329 9.21 -10.58 26.45
C VAL A 329 10.42 -10.21 27.33
N LYS A 330 10.97 -11.17 28.11
CA LYS A 330 12.20 -10.96 28.89
C LYS A 330 13.42 -10.82 27.99
N ASP A 331 13.43 -11.54 26.86
CA ASP A 331 14.51 -11.43 25.88
C ASP A 331 14.46 -10.07 25.19
N VAL A 332 13.26 -9.61 24.83
CA VAL A 332 13.01 -8.27 24.27
C VAL A 332 13.51 -7.18 25.25
N LEU A 333 13.15 -7.28 26.53
CA LEU A 333 13.62 -6.35 27.56
C LEU A 333 15.13 -6.35 27.72
N LYS A 334 15.75 -7.53 27.78
CA LYS A 334 17.20 -7.70 27.93
C LYS A 334 17.95 -7.13 26.72
N ARG A 335 17.42 -7.29 25.54
CA ARG A 335 17.98 -6.81 24.28
C ARG A 335 17.74 -5.31 24.08
N GLY A 336 16.66 -4.76 24.63
CA GLY A 336 16.21 -3.39 24.40
C GLY A 336 15.68 -3.15 22.98
N SER A 337 15.32 -4.23 22.28
CA SER A 337 14.78 -4.18 20.91
C SER A 337 13.87 -5.36 20.65
N GLY A 338 12.93 -5.20 19.71
CA GLY A 338 12.03 -6.25 19.23
C GLY A 338 11.42 -5.87 17.90
N ASP A 339 10.74 -6.81 17.25
CA ASP A 339 9.87 -6.48 16.12
C ASP A 339 8.55 -5.85 16.61
N ALA A 340 7.73 -5.35 15.68
CA ALA A 340 6.47 -4.69 16.02
C ALA A 340 5.55 -5.59 16.89
N SER A 341 5.48 -6.89 16.56
CA SER A 341 4.66 -7.86 17.30
C SER A 341 5.21 -8.13 18.68
N GLU A 342 6.51 -8.26 18.82
CA GLU A 342 7.21 -8.47 20.10
C GLU A 342 7.02 -7.26 21.03
N LEU A 343 7.07 -6.03 20.50
CA LEU A 343 6.84 -4.81 21.26
C LEU A 343 5.38 -4.72 21.75
N ASN A 344 4.40 -5.12 20.95
CA ASN A 344 3.01 -5.19 21.38
C ASN A 344 2.80 -6.26 22.48
N ASN A 345 3.44 -7.42 22.36
CA ASN A 345 3.44 -8.45 23.40
C ASN A 345 4.08 -7.94 24.70
N LEU A 346 5.18 -7.21 24.61
CA LEU A 346 5.82 -6.60 25.76
C LEU A 346 4.91 -5.56 26.44
N PHE A 347 4.21 -4.74 25.64
CA PHE A 347 3.23 -3.80 26.20
C PHE A 347 2.13 -4.52 26.97
N VAL A 348 1.57 -5.62 26.42
CA VAL A 348 0.58 -6.47 27.12
C VAL A 348 1.14 -6.99 28.43
N ALA A 349 2.39 -7.49 28.45
CA ALA A 349 3.03 -8.01 29.65
C ALA A 349 3.16 -6.94 30.74
N LEU A 350 3.67 -5.74 30.37
CA LEU A 350 3.85 -4.62 31.30
C LEU A 350 2.50 -4.07 31.81
N ALA A 351 1.49 -3.95 30.94
CA ALA A 351 0.16 -3.51 31.34
C ALA A 351 -0.48 -4.49 32.35
N ARG A 352 -0.37 -5.80 32.09
CA ARG A 352 -0.83 -6.83 33.02
C ARG A 352 -0.03 -6.81 34.34
N GLY A 353 1.29 -6.59 34.30
CA GLY A 353 2.14 -6.40 35.46
C GLY A 353 1.78 -5.15 36.28
N ALA A 354 1.20 -4.12 35.65
CA ALA A 354 0.66 -2.93 36.31
C ALA A 354 -0.76 -3.10 36.85
N GLY A 355 -1.34 -4.33 36.76
CA GLY A 355 -2.68 -4.65 37.22
C GLY A 355 -3.80 -4.26 36.25
N LEU A 356 -3.49 -4.00 34.98
CA LEU A 356 -4.45 -3.61 33.95
C LEU A 356 -4.85 -4.82 33.08
N ARG A 357 -6.09 -4.82 32.61
CA ARG A 357 -6.56 -5.86 31.69
C ARG A 357 -6.23 -5.49 30.25
N ALA A 358 -5.23 -6.14 29.70
CA ALA A 358 -4.75 -5.94 28.33
C ALA A 358 -4.72 -7.27 27.57
N ASP A 359 -5.23 -7.27 26.34
CA ASP A 359 -5.28 -8.41 25.46
C ASP A 359 -4.66 -8.08 24.11
N LEU A 360 -4.01 -9.07 23.48
CA LEU A 360 -3.55 -8.93 22.11
C LEU A 360 -4.71 -9.20 21.15
N ALA A 361 -4.77 -8.49 20.04
CA ALA A 361 -5.67 -8.77 18.94
C ALA A 361 -4.88 -8.89 17.63
N LEU A 362 -5.23 -9.89 16.82
CA LEU A 362 -4.70 -10.06 15.48
C LEU A 362 -5.57 -9.27 14.50
N VAL A 363 -4.95 -8.55 13.58
CA VAL A 363 -5.64 -7.64 12.66
C VAL A 363 -5.12 -7.82 11.24
N GLY A 364 -6.03 -7.72 10.25
CA GLY A 364 -5.65 -7.60 8.84
C GLY A 364 -5.51 -6.13 8.48
N THR A 365 -4.35 -5.73 7.97
CA THR A 365 -4.16 -4.37 7.48
C THR A 365 -4.87 -4.19 6.13
N ARG A 366 -5.49 -3.02 5.91
CA ARG A 366 -6.32 -2.75 4.73
C ARG A 366 -5.61 -2.01 3.59
N ASP A 367 -4.31 -1.98 3.61
CA ASP A 367 -3.45 -1.37 2.59
C ASP A 367 -3.17 -2.29 1.39
N GLU A 368 -3.24 -3.60 1.58
CA GLU A 368 -3.03 -4.57 0.50
C GLU A 368 -4.30 -5.32 0.09
N TYR A 369 -5.18 -5.64 1.05
CA TYR A 369 -6.48 -6.30 0.86
C TYR A 369 -7.38 -6.10 2.07
N PHE A 370 -8.67 -6.32 1.91
CA PHE A 370 -9.62 -6.32 3.02
C PHE A 370 -9.71 -7.70 3.65
N PHE A 371 -9.93 -7.75 4.94
CA PHE A 371 -10.06 -9.03 5.66
C PHE A 371 -11.42 -9.69 5.39
N HIS A 372 -11.40 -10.95 4.99
CA HIS A 372 -12.58 -11.76 4.72
C HIS A 372 -12.55 -13.06 5.52
N ARG A 373 -13.40 -13.16 6.54
CA ARG A 373 -13.48 -14.35 7.43
C ARG A 373 -13.73 -15.66 6.67
N GLN A 374 -14.49 -15.59 5.56
CA GLN A 374 -14.86 -16.76 4.76
C GLN A 374 -13.67 -17.39 4.04
N LEU A 375 -12.63 -16.64 3.78
CA LEU A 375 -11.43 -17.15 3.09
C LEU A 375 -10.63 -18.10 3.98
N MET A 376 -10.81 -18.07 5.32
CA MET A 376 -10.14 -18.93 6.30
C MET A 376 -8.61 -19.00 6.07
N ASN A 377 -8.01 -17.87 5.71
CA ASN A 377 -6.58 -17.69 5.56
C ASN A 377 -6.02 -16.92 6.75
N PRO A 378 -5.23 -17.56 7.64
CA PRO A 378 -4.62 -16.86 8.77
C PRO A 378 -3.65 -15.76 8.36
N GLY A 379 -3.05 -15.87 7.17
CA GLY A 379 -2.14 -14.86 6.62
C GLY A 379 -2.79 -13.50 6.39
N GLN A 380 -4.14 -13.44 6.32
CA GLN A 380 -4.86 -12.17 6.27
C GLN A 380 -4.70 -11.35 7.56
N LEU A 381 -4.49 -12.00 8.72
CA LEU A 381 -4.22 -11.33 9.99
C LEU A 381 -2.71 -11.10 10.12
N ASN A 382 -2.22 -10.13 9.37
CA ASN A 382 -0.78 -9.89 9.14
C ASN A 382 -0.13 -8.94 10.15
N ALA A 383 -0.92 -8.34 11.06
CA ALA A 383 -0.44 -7.48 12.14
C ALA A 383 -1.12 -7.83 13.47
N ASN A 384 -0.65 -7.22 14.55
CA ASN A 384 -1.31 -7.30 15.85
C ASN A 384 -1.34 -5.92 16.52
N LEU A 385 -2.30 -5.76 17.42
CA LEU A 385 -2.47 -4.56 18.23
C LEU A 385 -2.90 -4.97 19.66
N VAL A 386 -2.99 -4.00 20.55
CA VAL A 386 -3.37 -4.21 21.93
C VAL A 386 -4.74 -3.59 22.21
N ILE A 387 -5.60 -4.33 22.91
CA ILE A 387 -6.87 -3.85 23.43
C ILE A 387 -6.78 -3.81 24.96
N VAL A 388 -6.97 -2.64 25.54
CA VAL A 388 -7.02 -2.46 27.00
C VAL A 388 -8.43 -2.08 27.40
N ASN A 389 -8.99 -2.79 28.37
CA ASN A 389 -10.25 -2.35 28.96
C ASN A 389 -9.97 -1.30 30.04
N LEU A 390 -10.39 -0.07 29.76
CA LEU A 390 -10.28 1.05 30.66
C LEU A 390 -11.69 1.54 31.00
N ASP A 391 -12.10 1.40 32.26
CA ASP A 391 -13.41 1.83 32.77
C ASP A 391 -14.59 1.33 31.91
N GLY A 392 -14.53 0.06 31.48
CA GLY A 392 -15.55 -0.58 30.66
C GLY A 392 -15.51 -0.23 29.16
N ARG A 393 -14.54 0.56 28.71
CA ARG A 393 -14.32 0.89 27.30
C ARG A 393 -13.07 0.22 26.75
N ASN A 394 -13.12 -0.23 25.52
CA ASN A 394 -11.94 -0.73 24.84
C ASN A 394 -11.11 0.44 24.30
N LEU A 395 -9.87 0.54 24.77
CA LEU A 395 -8.85 1.41 24.23
C LEU A 395 -7.95 0.58 23.31
N PHE A 396 -7.81 1.00 22.06
CA PHE A 396 -6.97 0.35 21.06
C PHE A 396 -5.63 1.06 20.97
N LEU A 397 -4.55 0.30 21.01
CA LEU A 397 -3.18 0.82 21.05
C LEU A 397 -2.27 -0.01 20.15
N ASN A 398 -1.29 0.62 19.51
CA ASN A 398 -0.24 -0.09 18.78
C ASN A 398 1.14 0.55 19.00
N PRO A 399 1.80 0.30 20.14
CA PRO A 399 3.16 0.78 20.38
C PRO A 399 4.22 0.09 19.48
N GLY A 400 3.86 -1.00 18.80
CA GLY A 400 4.69 -1.68 17.80
C GLY A 400 4.81 -0.93 16.48
N VAL A 401 3.99 0.10 16.23
CA VAL A 401 4.13 1.00 15.07
C VAL A 401 4.67 2.34 15.55
N PRO A 402 5.88 2.74 15.14
CA PRO A 402 6.51 3.96 15.62
C PRO A 402 5.68 5.20 15.27
N PHE A 403 5.79 6.23 16.09
CA PHE A 403 5.13 7.53 15.94
C PHE A 403 3.60 7.50 15.96
N THR A 404 2.99 6.34 16.29
CA THR A 404 1.54 6.26 16.47
C THR A 404 1.14 7.00 17.75
N PRO A 405 0.21 7.98 17.73
CA PRO A 405 -0.23 8.66 18.93
C PRO A 405 -0.96 7.72 19.89
N PHE A 406 -0.81 7.97 21.19
CA PHE A 406 -1.52 7.18 22.20
C PHE A 406 -3.04 7.26 21.99
N GLY A 407 -3.72 6.11 21.92
CA GLY A 407 -5.17 6.03 21.69
C GLY A 407 -5.57 6.10 20.22
N MET A 408 -4.62 6.13 19.31
CA MET A 408 -4.83 6.00 17.88
C MET A 408 -4.24 4.67 17.37
N LEU A 409 -4.67 4.25 16.19
CA LEU A 409 -4.09 3.15 15.44
C LEU A 409 -3.49 3.68 14.13
N PRO A 410 -2.52 2.98 13.53
CA PRO A 410 -2.13 3.22 12.15
C PRO A 410 -3.35 3.19 11.22
N TRP A 411 -3.37 4.01 10.19
CA TRP A 411 -4.55 4.16 9.34
C TRP A 411 -5.04 2.83 8.75
N ASN A 412 -4.12 1.96 8.36
CA ASN A 412 -4.41 0.66 7.75
C ASN A 412 -4.93 -0.41 8.75
N GLU A 413 -4.89 -0.13 10.05
CA GLU A 413 -5.47 -0.96 11.11
C GLU A 413 -6.81 -0.41 11.64
N THR A 414 -7.31 0.70 11.10
CA THR A 414 -8.59 1.30 11.49
C THR A 414 -9.74 0.77 10.65
N ALA A 415 -10.97 0.73 11.22
CA ALA A 415 -12.19 0.27 10.55
C ALA A 415 -12.08 -1.15 9.96
N VAL A 416 -11.38 -2.05 10.63
CA VAL A 416 -11.20 -3.45 10.24
C VAL A 416 -11.60 -4.41 11.36
N ASP A 417 -11.93 -5.65 11.01
CA ASP A 417 -12.16 -6.70 12.00
C ASP A 417 -10.83 -7.20 12.56
N SER A 418 -10.77 -7.31 13.88
CA SER A 418 -9.65 -7.90 14.61
C SER A 418 -10.11 -9.08 15.46
N LEU A 419 -9.27 -10.09 15.60
CA LEU A 419 -9.49 -11.24 16.46
C LEU A 419 -8.78 -10.99 17.80
N ARG A 420 -9.54 -10.51 18.80
CA ARG A 420 -9.06 -10.39 20.19
C ARG A 420 -8.85 -11.77 20.75
N LEU A 421 -7.64 -12.07 21.22
CA LEU A 421 -7.25 -13.40 21.66
C LEU A 421 -7.65 -13.69 23.11
N ASP A 422 -8.26 -14.85 23.31
CA ASP A 422 -8.54 -15.45 24.63
C ASP A 422 -8.43 -16.98 24.57
N ASP A 423 -8.58 -17.64 25.71
CA ASP A 423 -8.47 -19.10 25.85
C ASP A 423 -9.63 -19.86 25.19
N ASP A 424 -10.76 -19.21 24.96
CA ASP A 424 -11.92 -19.79 24.25
C ASP A 424 -11.78 -19.72 22.72
N GLY A 425 -10.73 -19.10 22.21
CA GLY A 425 -10.44 -18.94 20.78
C GLY A 425 -10.66 -17.54 20.24
N GLY A 426 -11.01 -16.62 21.11
CA GLY A 426 -11.10 -15.20 20.82
C GLY A 426 -12.47 -14.72 20.36
N SER A 427 -12.57 -13.42 20.30
CA SER A 427 -13.78 -12.70 19.87
C SER A 427 -13.44 -11.66 18.80
N TRP A 428 -14.35 -11.51 17.83
CA TRP A 428 -14.19 -10.50 16.80
C TRP A 428 -14.59 -9.13 17.33
N VAL A 429 -13.69 -8.15 17.14
CA VAL A 429 -13.89 -6.74 17.53
C VAL A 429 -13.48 -5.88 16.35
N SER A 430 -14.34 -4.94 15.97
CA SER A 430 -13.99 -3.97 14.94
C SER A 430 -13.15 -2.84 15.54
N THR A 431 -12.05 -2.49 14.88
CA THR A 431 -11.22 -1.36 15.27
C THR A 431 -11.91 -0.03 14.92
N PRO A 432 -11.77 1.02 15.72
CA PRO A 432 -12.45 2.28 15.47
C PRO A 432 -11.86 3.00 14.25
N LEU A 433 -12.73 3.70 13.51
CA LEU A 433 -12.32 4.74 12.59
C LEU A 433 -12.15 6.04 13.40
N PRO A 434 -10.99 6.72 13.35
CA PRO A 434 -10.81 7.96 14.06
C PRO A 434 -11.75 9.05 13.51
N PRO A 435 -12.20 10.01 14.34
CA PRO A 435 -12.99 11.14 13.86
C PRO A 435 -12.14 11.98 12.88
N VAL A 436 -12.78 12.62 11.93
CA VAL A 436 -12.12 13.43 10.91
C VAL A 436 -11.21 14.51 11.50
N SER A 437 -11.54 15.03 12.66
CA SER A 437 -10.73 16.03 13.39
C SER A 437 -9.41 15.47 13.97
N ALA A 438 -9.22 14.14 13.97
CA ALA A 438 -8.00 13.52 14.48
C ALA A 438 -6.84 13.57 13.47
N SER A 439 -7.10 13.88 12.20
CA SER A 439 -6.09 13.92 11.13
C SER A 439 -6.23 15.22 10.35
N ARG A 440 -5.30 16.16 10.58
CA ARG A 440 -5.41 17.50 10.01
C ARG A 440 -4.10 18.00 9.42
N ILE A 441 -4.23 18.80 8.36
CA ILE A 441 -3.19 19.70 7.86
C ILE A 441 -3.69 21.13 8.06
N GLU A 442 -2.98 21.89 8.90
CA GLU A 442 -3.26 23.30 9.16
C GLU A 442 -2.12 24.13 8.56
N ARG A 443 -2.44 25.01 7.60
CA ARG A 443 -1.48 25.91 6.96
C ARG A 443 -1.79 27.34 7.35
N SER A 444 -0.79 28.06 7.85
CA SER A 444 -0.90 29.48 8.17
C SER A 444 0.19 30.24 7.44
N ALA A 445 -0.17 31.26 6.66
CA ALA A 445 0.79 32.02 5.86
C ALA A 445 0.65 33.53 6.07
N GLN A 446 1.80 34.21 6.15
CA GLN A 446 1.92 35.66 6.13
C GLN A 446 2.72 36.05 4.89
N LEU A 447 2.03 36.58 3.91
CA LEU A 447 2.56 36.82 2.57
C LEU A 447 2.53 38.30 2.23
N LYS A 448 3.42 38.71 1.37
CA LYS A 448 3.50 40.06 0.80
C LYS A 448 3.50 39.98 -0.72
N LEU A 449 2.56 40.65 -1.34
CA LEU A 449 2.52 40.81 -2.79
C LEU A 449 3.39 41.99 -3.19
N ASP A 450 4.27 41.82 -4.18
CA ASP A 450 5.01 42.91 -4.78
C ASP A 450 4.27 43.52 -5.99
N ARG A 451 4.79 44.62 -6.53
CA ARG A 451 4.20 45.27 -7.71
C ARG A 451 4.32 44.45 -8.99
N ASN A 452 5.25 43.48 -9.04
CA ASN A 452 5.48 42.62 -10.18
C ASN A 452 4.59 41.36 -10.15
N GLY A 453 3.77 41.22 -9.09
CA GLY A 453 2.87 40.08 -8.94
C GLY A 453 3.51 38.88 -8.28
N SER A 454 4.67 38.99 -7.66
CA SER A 454 5.28 37.90 -6.89
C SER A 454 4.82 37.94 -5.43
N LEU A 455 4.57 36.76 -4.87
CA LEU A 455 4.28 36.59 -3.44
C LEU A 455 5.56 36.14 -2.72
N THR A 456 5.87 36.78 -1.60
CA THR A 456 6.97 36.36 -0.71
C THR A 456 6.46 36.32 0.73
N GLY A 457 7.02 35.45 1.56
CA GLY A 457 6.66 35.44 2.98
C GLY A 457 6.96 34.14 3.69
N LYS A 458 6.23 33.94 4.80
CA LYS A 458 6.39 32.79 5.69
C LYS A 458 5.16 31.91 5.64
N LEU A 459 5.40 30.60 5.69
CA LEU A 459 4.39 29.57 5.77
C LEU A 459 4.70 28.64 6.95
N THR A 460 3.72 28.38 7.79
CA THR A 460 3.80 27.35 8.83
C THR A 460 2.78 26.26 8.51
N ILE A 461 3.21 25.01 8.52
CA ILE A 461 2.33 23.85 8.34
C ILE A 461 2.41 22.98 9.58
N ARG A 462 1.24 22.60 10.09
CA ARG A 462 1.08 21.67 11.21
C ARG A 462 0.39 20.41 10.70
N TYR A 463 1.13 19.30 10.67
CA TYR A 463 0.59 17.97 10.42
C TYR A 463 0.20 17.36 11.76
N ILE A 464 -1.04 16.89 11.90
CA ILE A 464 -1.61 16.43 13.17
C ILE A 464 -2.19 15.03 13.04
N GLY A 465 -1.99 14.19 14.05
CA GLY A 465 -2.52 12.83 14.11
C GLY A 465 -1.95 11.92 13.03
N LEU A 466 -2.79 11.26 12.24
CA LEU A 466 -2.32 10.35 11.19
C LEU A 466 -1.50 11.08 10.11
N GLU A 467 -1.78 12.37 9.86
CA GLU A 467 -0.99 13.18 8.93
C GLU A 467 0.46 13.36 9.37
N ALA A 468 0.72 13.47 10.67
CA ALA A 468 2.07 13.50 11.22
C ALA A 468 2.69 12.09 11.26
N ALA A 469 1.92 11.10 11.70
CA ALA A 469 2.41 9.75 11.94
C ALA A 469 2.93 9.10 10.66
N TRP A 470 2.17 9.12 9.56
CA TRP A 470 2.60 8.49 8.31
C TRP A 470 3.85 9.16 7.72
N ARG A 471 3.98 10.50 7.82
CA ARG A 471 5.18 11.23 7.36
C ARG A 471 6.41 10.81 8.16
N ARG A 472 6.27 10.74 9.49
CA ARG A 472 7.35 10.27 10.36
C ARG A 472 7.78 8.84 10.04
N VAL A 473 6.80 7.96 9.79
CA VAL A 473 7.09 6.56 9.39
C VAL A 473 7.76 6.50 8.02
N ALA A 474 7.27 7.26 7.04
CA ALA A 474 7.85 7.29 5.69
C ALA A 474 9.32 7.72 5.71
N GLU A 475 9.61 8.81 6.45
CA GLU A 475 10.92 9.45 6.46
C GLU A 475 11.84 8.98 7.62
N ARG A 476 11.44 7.92 8.35
CA ARG A 476 12.14 7.48 9.58
C ARG A 476 13.61 7.14 9.42
N ASN A 477 13.98 6.60 8.26
CA ASN A 477 15.34 6.15 7.94
C ASN A 477 16.12 7.17 7.08
N GLU A 478 15.48 8.30 6.73
CA GLU A 478 16.08 9.31 5.91
C GLU A 478 16.93 10.30 6.74
N ASP A 479 17.90 10.90 6.07
CA ASP A 479 18.71 11.96 6.65
C ASP A 479 17.96 13.33 6.67
N GLU A 480 18.58 14.31 7.31
CA GLU A 480 17.98 15.65 7.43
C GLU A 480 17.77 16.33 6.07
N THR A 481 18.63 16.06 5.09
CA THR A 481 18.53 16.63 3.75
C THR A 481 17.34 16.07 2.99
N ASN A 482 17.16 14.75 3.01
CA ASN A 482 16.04 14.07 2.38
C ASN A 482 14.71 14.44 3.04
N ARG A 483 14.65 14.49 4.37
CA ARG A 483 13.47 14.96 5.14
C ARG A 483 13.08 16.39 4.80
N ARG A 484 14.06 17.29 4.65
CA ARG A 484 13.84 18.66 4.19
C ARG A 484 13.23 18.65 2.79
N GLN A 485 13.86 17.95 1.87
CA GLN A 485 13.40 17.87 0.48
C GLN A 485 11.99 17.31 0.39
N PHE A 486 11.67 16.25 1.14
CA PHE A 486 10.33 15.67 1.22
C PHE A 486 9.25 16.72 1.59
N LEU A 487 9.50 17.54 2.62
CA LEU A 487 8.56 18.58 3.02
C LEU A 487 8.46 19.71 1.99
N GLU A 488 9.58 20.14 1.41
CA GLU A 488 9.61 21.19 0.38
C GLU A 488 8.91 20.74 -0.91
N ASP A 489 9.13 19.50 -1.35
CA ASP A 489 8.50 18.93 -2.54
C ASP A 489 6.98 18.73 -2.36
N GLY A 490 6.54 18.42 -1.14
CA GLY A 490 5.12 18.38 -0.79
C GLY A 490 4.42 19.74 -1.02
N ILE A 491 5.09 20.86 -0.74
CA ILE A 491 4.54 22.19 -1.01
C ILE A 491 4.61 22.53 -2.50
N LYS A 492 5.72 22.21 -3.17
CA LYS A 492 5.85 22.43 -4.62
C LYS A 492 4.74 21.75 -5.41
N SER A 493 4.33 20.55 -4.98
CA SER A 493 3.24 19.82 -5.63
C SER A 493 1.86 20.44 -5.38
N SER A 494 1.67 21.16 -4.27
CA SER A 494 0.39 21.78 -3.89
C SER A 494 0.20 23.20 -4.41
N VAL A 495 1.25 23.82 -4.97
CA VAL A 495 1.20 25.16 -5.56
C VAL A 495 1.29 25.08 -7.08
N SER A 496 0.36 25.69 -7.79
CA SER A 496 0.26 25.60 -9.27
C SER A 496 1.34 26.32 -10.05
N ALA A 497 2.16 27.17 -9.44
CA ALA A 497 3.23 27.96 -10.05
C ALA A 497 4.60 27.53 -9.54
N GLY A 498 5.67 27.86 -10.24
CA GLY A 498 7.05 27.56 -9.87
C GLY A 498 7.45 28.23 -8.55
N VAL A 499 7.13 27.60 -7.45
CA VAL A 499 7.44 28.08 -6.10
C VAL A 499 8.90 27.81 -5.74
N GLN A 500 9.58 28.83 -5.21
CA GLN A 500 10.84 28.66 -4.48
C GLN A 500 10.51 28.56 -3.01
N ILE A 501 10.92 27.50 -2.36
CA ILE A 501 10.59 27.23 -0.96
C ILE A 501 11.81 26.71 -0.22
N LYS A 502 11.94 27.12 1.05
CA LYS A 502 13.04 26.73 1.91
C LYS A 502 12.53 26.48 3.32
N LEU A 503 12.73 25.28 3.82
CA LEU A 503 12.47 24.94 5.23
C LEU A 503 13.42 25.73 6.15
N THR A 504 12.86 26.37 7.17
CA THR A 504 13.62 27.28 8.07
C THR A 504 13.76 26.76 9.50
N ASN A 505 12.95 25.78 9.91
CA ASN A 505 13.08 25.14 11.22
C ASN A 505 13.60 23.70 11.12
N SER A 506 13.78 23.05 12.27
CA SER A 506 14.06 21.63 12.38
C SER A 506 12.83 20.93 12.98
N PRO A 507 11.95 20.35 12.16
CA PRO A 507 10.75 19.65 12.63
C PRO A 507 11.08 18.49 13.57
N ASP A 508 10.22 18.24 14.57
CA ASP A 508 10.36 17.07 15.43
C ASP A 508 9.89 15.78 14.75
N TRP A 509 10.83 15.03 14.22
CA TRP A 509 10.59 13.73 13.59
C TRP A 509 10.47 12.56 14.58
N ARG A 510 10.59 12.80 15.89
CA ARG A 510 10.62 11.74 16.91
C ARG A 510 9.38 11.70 17.78
N GLY A 511 8.63 12.80 17.87
CA GLY A 511 7.40 12.87 18.65
C GLY A 511 6.30 11.96 18.09
N SER A 512 5.35 11.54 18.91
CA SER A 512 4.16 10.81 18.47
C SER A 512 2.87 11.62 18.65
N ASP A 513 2.67 12.22 19.81
CA ASP A 513 1.43 12.94 20.14
C ASP A 513 1.44 14.39 19.64
N GLU A 514 2.62 15.00 19.52
CA GLU A 514 2.78 16.38 19.09
C GLU A 514 2.70 16.52 17.56
N PRO A 515 2.16 17.64 17.05
CA PRO A 515 2.17 17.94 15.63
C PRO A 515 3.60 17.92 15.04
N LEU A 516 3.73 17.48 13.80
CA LEU A 516 4.93 17.74 13.01
C LEU A 516 4.79 19.14 12.41
N VAL A 517 5.60 20.09 12.90
CA VAL A 517 5.53 21.50 12.50
C VAL A 517 6.67 21.84 11.57
N ALA A 518 6.35 22.30 10.37
CA ALA A 518 7.30 22.74 9.36
C ALA A 518 7.11 24.24 9.06
N GLU A 519 8.18 25.02 9.15
CA GLU A 519 8.17 26.46 8.86
C GLU A 519 9.01 26.73 7.62
N PHE A 520 8.48 27.57 6.73
CA PHE A 520 9.09 27.84 5.45
C PHE A 520 9.17 29.34 5.17
N GLU A 521 10.20 29.73 4.44
CA GLU A 521 10.21 30.91 3.60
C GLU A 521 9.84 30.50 2.18
N LEU A 522 8.94 31.26 1.54
CA LEU A 522 8.51 30.98 0.17
C LEU A 522 8.53 32.24 -0.70
N GLU A 523 8.77 32.02 -1.99
CA GLU A 523 8.61 32.98 -3.06
C GLU A 523 7.88 32.32 -4.22
N ILE A 524 6.78 32.96 -4.67
CA ILE A 524 5.99 32.50 -5.82
C ILE A 524 6.01 33.59 -6.88
N PRO A 525 6.93 33.50 -7.86
CA PRO A 525 7.05 34.48 -8.92
C PRO A 525 5.79 34.51 -9.80
N GLY A 526 5.28 35.69 -10.09
CA GLY A 526 4.19 35.88 -11.05
C GLY A 526 2.85 35.26 -10.60
N TRP A 527 2.60 35.18 -9.31
CA TRP A 527 1.31 34.71 -8.77
C TRP A 527 0.15 35.59 -9.24
N ALA A 528 0.34 36.91 -9.24
CA ALA A 528 -0.60 37.84 -9.82
C ALA A 528 -0.35 38.02 -11.32
N THR A 529 -1.37 37.77 -12.13
CA THR A 529 -1.32 37.97 -13.58
C THR A 529 -1.89 39.35 -13.93
N ALA A 530 -1.11 40.15 -14.66
CA ALA A 530 -1.54 41.49 -15.10
C ALA A 530 -2.37 41.40 -16.39
N ALA A 531 -3.50 42.12 -16.44
CA ALA A 531 -4.28 42.35 -17.65
C ALA A 531 -4.75 43.80 -17.70
N GLY A 532 -4.11 44.61 -18.51
CA GLY A 532 -4.31 46.06 -18.58
C GLY A 532 -3.91 46.74 -17.27
N HIS A 533 -4.86 47.44 -16.64
CA HIS A 533 -4.65 48.14 -15.36
C HIS A 533 -5.06 47.30 -14.15
N LYS A 534 -5.32 46.02 -14.34
CA LYS A 534 -5.74 45.11 -13.27
C LYS A 534 -4.74 43.96 -13.11
N GLN A 535 -4.69 43.44 -11.88
CA GLN A 535 -3.99 42.18 -11.55
C GLN A 535 -5.00 41.20 -10.99
N PHE A 536 -4.84 39.93 -11.33
CA PHE A 536 -5.70 38.82 -10.93
C PHE A 536 -4.87 37.80 -10.18
N LEU A 537 -5.32 37.39 -9.01
CA LEU A 537 -4.69 36.40 -8.16
C LEU A 537 -5.69 35.31 -7.84
N LYS A 538 -5.31 34.05 -7.93
CA LYS A 538 -6.13 32.95 -7.40
C LYS A 538 -6.20 33.00 -5.87
N ALA A 539 -7.37 32.71 -5.29
CA ALA A 539 -7.56 32.64 -3.86
C ALA A 539 -7.00 31.36 -3.23
N GLY A 540 -7.14 30.22 -3.91
CA GLY A 540 -6.65 28.93 -3.44
C GLY A 540 -5.16 28.74 -3.68
N LEU A 541 -4.32 29.16 -2.72
CA LEU A 541 -2.87 29.07 -2.84
C LEU A 541 -2.35 27.62 -2.83
N PHE A 542 -2.94 26.77 -1.97
CA PHE A 542 -2.48 25.39 -1.71
C PHE A 542 -3.48 24.32 -2.20
N GLY A 543 -4.41 24.67 -3.10
CA GLY A 543 -5.48 23.80 -3.58
C GLY A 543 -5.13 22.97 -4.82
N SER A 544 -3.98 23.16 -5.44
CA SER A 544 -3.71 22.58 -6.78
C SER A 544 -3.67 21.06 -6.84
N SER A 545 -3.43 20.36 -5.74
CA SER A 545 -3.55 18.90 -5.66
C SER A 545 -5.02 18.46 -5.65
N ASP A 546 -5.89 19.19 -4.95
CA ASP A 546 -7.33 18.93 -4.88
C ASP A 546 -8.01 19.27 -6.21
N ASP A 547 -7.49 20.28 -6.94
CA ASP A 547 -7.99 20.72 -8.24
C ASP A 547 -7.94 19.64 -9.32
N ARG A 548 -7.03 18.68 -9.21
CA ARG A 548 -6.86 17.58 -10.16
C ARG A 548 -7.59 16.32 -9.77
N THR A 549 -8.15 16.26 -8.56
CA THR A 549 -8.85 15.08 -8.06
C THR A 549 -10.16 14.88 -8.82
N PHE A 550 -10.39 13.67 -9.34
CA PHE A 550 -11.60 13.27 -10.05
C PHE A 550 -11.91 14.09 -11.33
N GLU A 551 -10.91 14.32 -12.18
CA GLU A 551 -11.12 14.98 -13.48
C GLU A 551 -11.91 14.12 -14.48
N GLY A 552 -11.78 12.80 -14.43
CA GLY A 552 -12.44 11.87 -15.33
C GLY A 552 -13.98 11.99 -15.31
N SER A 553 -14.63 11.79 -16.45
CA SER A 553 -16.10 11.84 -16.56
C SER A 553 -16.79 10.57 -16.08
N MET A 554 -16.10 9.44 -16.09
CA MET A 554 -16.62 8.13 -15.69
C MET A 554 -15.64 7.44 -14.76
N ARG A 555 -16.17 6.56 -13.91
CA ARG A 555 -15.41 5.73 -13.00
C ARG A 555 -16.06 4.36 -12.86
N THR A 556 -15.25 3.33 -12.79
CA THR A 556 -15.71 1.93 -12.63
C THR A 556 -15.38 1.37 -11.27
N GLN A 557 -14.29 1.84 -10.66
CA GLN A 557 -13.83 1.34 -9.37
C GLN A 557 -14.41 2.16 -8.21
N PRO A 558 -14.65 1.57 -7.03
CA PRO A 558 -15.00 2.30 -5.82
C PRO A 558 -13.94 3.37 -5.50
N ILE A 559 -14.34 4.38 -4.73
CA ILE A 559 -13.43 5.41 -4.22
C ILE A 559 -13.02 5.03 -2.80
N TYR A 560 -11.74 5.12 -2.50
CA TYR A 560 -11.19 4.74 -1.21
C TYR A 560 -10.21 5.76 -0.69
N PHE A 561 -10.49 6.29 0.50
CA PHE A 561 -9.62 7.20 1.24
C PHE A 561 -8.90 6.43 2.34
N ASP A 562 -7.62 6.69 2.55
CA ASP A 562 -6.86 6.00 3.59
C ASP A 562 -7.43 6.25 4.98
N PHE A 563 -7.87 7.48 5.24
CA PHE A 563 -8.53 7.89 6.49
C PHE A 563 -9.31 9.19 6.31
N PRO A 564 -10.28 9.50 7.19
CA PRO A 564 -10.93 10.80 7.24
C PRO A 564 -9.94 11.92 7.59
N TYR A 565 -10.02 13.08 6.92
CA TYR A 565 -9.07 14.17 7.12
C TYR A 565 -9.69 15.57 6.97
N GLN A 566 -8.98 16.57 7.50
CA GLN A 566 -9.30 17.99 7.35
C GLN A 566 -8.06 18.76 6.89
N HIS A 567 -8.26 19.65 5.93
CA HIS A 567 -7.25 20.64 5.52
C HIS A 567 -7.81 22.04 5.79
N SER A 568 -7.01 22.89 6.41
CA SER A 568 -7.37 24.29 6.63
C SER A 568 -6.22 25.21 6.26
N ASP A 569 -6.56 26.32 5.60
CA ASP A 569 -5.63 27.38 5.25
C ASP A 569 -6.10 28.69 5.87
N ASP A 570 -5.15 29.42 6.44
CA ASP A 570 -5.33 30.75 7.04
C ASP A 570 -4.23 31.67 6.51
N ILE A 571 -4.54 32.50 5.52
CA ILE A 571 -3.56 33.25 4.74
C ILE A 571 -3.83 34.74 4.88
N VAL A 572 -2.85 35.47 5.39
CA VAL A 572 -2.86 36.94 5.42
C VAL A 572 -1.90 37.46 4.35
N MET A 573 -2.39 38.26 3.43
CA MET A 573 -1.63 38.82 2.31
C MET A 573 -1.60 40.35 2.40
N GLU A 574 -0.40 40.93 2.49
CA GLU A 574 -0.19 42.36 2.42
C GLU A 574 -0.11 42.81 0.95
N LEU A 575 -0.96 43.75 0.56
CA LEU A 575 -0.98 44.35 -0.77
C LEU A 575 0.05 45.48 -0.90
N PRO A 576 0.63 45.70 -2.08
CA PRO A 576 1.65 46.74 -2.29
C PRO A 576 1.02 48.13 -2.21
N ALA A 577 1.81 49.08 -1.73
CA ALA A 577 1.38 50.46 -1.68
C ALA A 577 1.04 51.02 -3.08
N GLY A 578 -0.10 51.73 -3.19
CA GLY A 578 -0.58 52.27 -4.46
C GLY A 578 -1.38 51.27 -5.32
N VAL A 579 -1.78 50.16 -4.75
CA VAL A 579 -2.71 49.20 -5.36
C VAL A 579 -4.02 49.23 -4.53
N LYS A 580 -5.15 49.18 -5.21
CA LYS A 580 -6.47 49.11 -4.56
C LYS A 580 -7.11 47.75 -4.84
N LEU A 581 -7.75 47.20 -3.81
CA LEU A 581 -8.62 46.06 -3.95
C LEU A 581 -9.85 46.44 -4.77
N ALA A 582 -10.06 45.81 -5.94
CA ALA A 582 -11.24 46.03 -6.77
C ALA A 582 -12.36 45.05 -6.44
N SER A 583 -12.03 43.77 -6.18
CA SER A 583 -12.98 42.78 -5.69
C SER A 583 -12.29 41.64 -4.96
N LEU A 584 -12.99 41.10 -3.96
CA LEU A 584 -12.65 39.83 -3.32
C LEU A 584 -13.31 38.64 -4.04
N PRO A 585 -12.77 37.43 -3.89
CA PRO A 585 -13.43 36.21 -4.30
C PRO A 585 -14.76 36.04 -3.57
N LYS A 586 -15.66 35.27 -4.18
CA LYS A 586 -16.93 34.93 -3.51
C LYS A 586 -16.65 33.87 -2.44
N ASN A 587 -17.37 33.98 -1.35
CA ASN A 587 -17.37 32.93 -0.34
C ASN A 587 -18.14 31.72 -0.88
N HIS A 588 -17.55 30.53 -0.72
CA HIS A 588 -18.17 29.27 -1.07
C HIS A 588 -18.48 28.45 0.17
N LYS A 589 -19.59 27.73 0.17
CA LYS A 589 -19.93 26.75 1.19
C LYS A 589 -20.69 25.62 0.56
N VAL A 590 -20.07 24.44 0.56
CA VAL A 590 -20.64 23.20 0.04
C VAL A 590 -20.47 22.10 1.09
N ALA A 591 -21.56 21.41 1.42
CA ALA A 591 -21.51 20.29 2.34
C ALA A 591 -22.57 19.26 1.97
N ALA A 592 -22.26 17.98 2.16
CA ALA A 592 -23.27 16.93 2.10
C ALA A 592 -24.20 17.02 3.33
N SER A 593 -25.46 16.68 3.16
CA SER A 593 -26.44 16.64 4.26
C SER A 593 -26.04 15.66 5.37
N THR A 594 -25.26 14.63 5.04
CA THR A 594 -24.74 13.61 5.96
C THR A 594 -23.38 13.98 6.56
N ALA A 595 -22.85 15.18 6.30
CA ALA A 595 -21.54 15.65 6.75
C ALA A 595 -20.36 14.73 6.35
N VAL A 596 -20.49 13.97 5.27
CA VAL A 596 -19.42 13.09 4.76
C VAL A 596 -18.35 13.89 4.02
N TYR A 597 -18.66 15.08 3.53
CA TYR A 597 -17.69 16.04 3.02
C TYR A 597 -18.19 17.47 3.25
N SER A 598 -17.25 18.40 3.36
CA SER A 598 -17.55 19.83 3.36
C SER A 598 -16.38 20.64 2.82
N TYR A 599 -16.70 21.75 2.18
CA TYR A 599 -15.75 22.73 1.68
C TYR A 599 -16.29 24.14 1.95
N GLU A 600 -15.43 25.01 2.48
CA GLU A 600 -15.77 26.39 2.76
C GLU A 600 -14.59 27.30 2.47
N THR A 601 -14.83 28.41 1.78
CA THR A 601 -13.87 29.50 1.63
C THR A 601 -14.48 30.82 2.05
N SER A 602 -13.65 31.67 2.62
CA SER A 602 -14.03 33.08 2.88
C SER A 602 -12.85 34.01 2.62
N ALA A 603 -13.20 35.25 2.27
CA ALA A 603 -12.23 36.30 2.03
C ALA A 603 -12.75 37.60 2.63
N ASP A 604 -11.91 38.30 3.35
CA ASP A 604 -12.15 39.67 3.83
C ASP A 604 -10.91 40.54 3.64
N ALA A 605 -11.07 41.84 3.76
CA ALA A 605 -9.97 42.79 3.64
C ALA A 605 -10.10 43.95 4.60
N HIS A 606 -8.99 44.28 5.23
CA HIS A 606 -8.85 45.45 6.11
C HIS A 606 -7.59 46.22 5.71
N ASP A 607 -7.75 47.49 5.41
CA ASP A 607 -6.65 48.35 4.94
C ASP A 607 -5.95 47.76 3.70
N ASN A 608 -4.67 47.44 3.83
CA ASN A 608 -3.86 46.78 2.76
C ASN A 608 -3.70 45.27 2.99
N LEU A 609 -4.42 44.67 3.93
CA LEU A 609 -4.37 43.26 4.23
C LEU A 609 -5.58 42.54 3.64
N VAL A 610 -5.36 41.43 2.95
CA VAL A 610 -6.40 40.50 2.52
C VAL A 610 -6.23 39.22 3.33
N HIS A 611 -7.32 38.80 3.97
CA HIS A 611 -7.37 37.55 4.72
C HIS A 611 -8.18 36.53 3.93
N LEU A 612 -7.62 35.33 3.72
CA LEU A 612 -8.24 34.23 3.03
C LEU A 612 -8.29 33.02 3.94
N SER A 613 -9.44 32.42 4.08
CA SER A 613 -9.57 31.13 4.75
C SER A 613 -10.14 30.08 3.81
N ARG A 614 -9.65 28.86 3.94
CA ARG A 614 -10.09 27.67 3.22
C ARG A 614 -10.22 26.51 4.20
N TYR A 615 -11.27 25.73 4.05
CA TYR A 615 -11.51 24.52 4.82
C TYR A 615 -12.05 23.42 3.92
N LEU A 616 -11.43 22.25 3.96
CA LEU A 616 -11.85 21.03 3.27
C LEU A 616 -11.89 19.88 4.29
N SER A 617 -12.99 19.14 4.32
CA SER A 617 -13.14 17.97 5.18
C SER A 617 -13.70 16.81 4.39
N ILE A 618 -13.05 15.65 4.50
CA ILE A 618 -13.48 14.37 3.93
C ILE A 618 -13.65 13.38 5.06
N ASN A 619 -14.91 13.03 5.36
CA ASN A 619 -15.28 12.12 6.44
C ASN A 619 -15.90 10.84 5.89
N MET A 620 -15.18 10.17 5.02
CA MET A 620 -15.57 8.91 4.38
C MET A 620 -14.36 8.03 4.18
N LEU A 621 -14.57 6.72 4.04
CA LEU A 621 -13.53 5.74 3.82
C LEU A 621 -13.70 5.05 2.45
N LEU A 622 -14.86 4.44 2.22
CA LEU A 622 -15.15 3.68 1.01
C LEU A 622 -16.47 4.16 0.41
N VAL A 623 -16.47 4.50 -0.86
CA VAL A 623 -17.63 5.00 -1.61
C VAL A 623 -17.81 4.18 -2.88
N GLU A 624 -19.01 3.64 -3.10
CA GLU A 624 -19.30 2.89 -4.32
C GLU A 624 -19.22 3.79 -5.55
N ALA A 625 -18.76 3.24 -6.68
CA ALA A 625 -18.60 3.97 -7.94
C ALA A 625 -19.88 4.69 -8.42
N LYS A 626 -21.07 4.18 -8.07
CA LYS A 626 -22.35 4.83 -8.42
C LYS A 626 -22.51 6.25 -7.85
N TYR A 627 -21.81 6.59 -6.75
CA TYR A 627 -21.81 7.91 -6.13
C TYR A 627 -20.71 8.84 -6.67
N TYR A 628 -19.91 8.35 -7.62
CA TYR A 628 -18.85 9.14 -8.23
C TYR A 628 -19.33 10.47 -8.83
N PRO A 629 -20.47 10.55 -9.55
CA PRO A 629 -20.92 11.82 -10.11
C PRO A 629 -21.14 12.90 -9.04
N GLU A 630 -21.67 12.52 -7.88
CA GLU A 630 -21.90 13.44 -6.75
C GLU A 630 -20.57 13.93 -6.17
N LEU A 631 -19.63 13.01 -5.92
CA LEU A 631 -18.32 13.35 -5.38
C LEU A 631 -17.51 14.19 -6.38
N ARG A 632 -17.58 13.87 -7.67
CA ARG A 632 -16.96 14.68 -8.72
C ARG A 632 -17.51 16.11 -8.75
N ASN A 633 -18.83 16.28 -8.64
CA ASN A 633 -19.45 17.60 -8.57
C ASN A 633 -18.98 18.38 -7.32
N PHE A 634 -18.81 17.70 -6.20
CA PHE A 634 -18.22 18.30 -5.00
C PHE A 634 -16.80 18.82 -5.29
N TYR A 635 -15.89 18.01 -5.86
CA TYR A 635 -14.54 18.44 -6.18
C TYR A 635 -14.49 19.51 -7.29
N GLN A 636 -15.47 19.54 -8.20
CA GLN A 636 -15.64 20.67 -9.11
C GLN A 636 -15.98 21.97 -8.40
N SER A 637 -16.79 21.89 -7.32
CA SER A 637 -17.10 23.06 -6.50
C SER A 637 -15.87 23.51 -5.70
N VAL A 638 -15.06 22.56 -5.20
CA VAL A 638 -13.76 22.87 -4.56
C VAL A 638 -12.87 23.62 -5.55
N ARG A 639 -12.69 23.09 -6.74
CA ARG A 639 -11.90 23.73 -7.83
C ARG A 639 -12.40 25.13 -8.14
N THR A 640 -13.71 25.28 -8.30
CA THR A 640 -14.32 26.59 -8.59
C THR A 640 -14.02 27.60 -7.49
N GLY A 641 -14.09 27.21 -6.22
CA GLY A 641 -13.80 28.10 -5.09
C GLY A 641 -12.30 28.44 -4.99
N ASP A 642 -11.42 27.46 -5.23
CA ASP A 642 -9.98 27.67 -5.22
C ASP A 642 -9.49 28.54 -6.40
N GLU A 643 -10.19 28.51 -7.55
CA GLU A 643 -9.91 29.32 -8.73
C GLU A 643 -10.54 30.73 -8.72
N GLU A 644 -11.39 31.04 -7.73
CA GLU A 644 -11.91 32.40 -7.53
C GLU A 644 -10.75 33.40 -7.42
N GLN A 645 -11.01 34.64 -7.87
CA GLN A 645 -9.95 35.62 -8.04
C GLN A 645 -10.11 36.84 -7.14
N ILE A 646 -8.99 37.25 -6.57
CA ILE A 646 -8.80 38.60 -6.04
C ILE A 646 -8.47 39.50 -7.21
N VAL A 647 -9.18 40.61 -7.38
CA VAL A 647 -8.91 41.60 -8.42
C VAL A 647 -8.33 42.86 -7.81
N LEU A 648 -7.16 43.24 -8.26
CA LEU A 648 -6.49 44.47 -7.85
C LEU A 648 -6.46 45.45 -9.02
N ALA A 649 -6.52 46.74 -8.69
CA ALA A 649 -6.39 47.84 -9.66
C ALA A 649 -5.27 48.80 -9.24
N ALA A 650 -4.56 49.39 -10.19
CA ALA A 650 -3.66 50.50 -9.87
C ALA A 650 -4.45 51.64 -9.21
N ALA A 651 -3.86 52.25 -8.21
CA ALA A 651 -4.44 53.49 -7.69
C ALA A 651 -4.38 54.59 -8.78
N PRO A 652 -5.45 55.41 -8.92
CA PRO A 652 -5.50 56.44 -9.95
C PRO A 652 -4.37 57.46 -9.82
#